data_0a9bb498b74c64979544858b34a0377c
#
_entry.id   0a9bb498b74c64979544858b34a0377c
#
_cell.length_a   1.000
_cell.length_b   1.000
_cell.length_c   1.000
_cell.angle_alpha   90.00
_cell.angle_beta   90.00
_cell.angle_gamma   90.00
#
_symmetry.space_group_name_H-M   'P 1'
#
loop_
_entity.id
_entity.type
_entity.pdbx_description
1 polymer ?
#
loop_
_entity_poly.entity_id
_entity_poly.type
_entity_poly.pdbx_seq_one_letter_code
_entity_poly.pdbx_strand_id
1 'polypeptide(L)'
;MQTFLSMEQTSLIYDQDGNIAAEVYAEINRLPVQLDDIPPHVQQAFVAIEDERFYKHHGIDLRAILRAVFSYYTSGEVSQGASTITQQTMKMLFLSPEQTLSRKVKEACLAVDFETRYTKDEILGLYLNQVYFGEGAYGIQSASKTYFNKDCTDLTLAEGALLAALVQAPSAYDPYINPVDSMQRRNVVLGKMVQQGYIDSEQGREAQEQALNLSREETSSKNNSYFIDYVIDEATSIVGEYKLFKGGLKIHTTLEGDIQKKAESVFQRPNLLPDDKVQSALALLESETGGIKALIGGREYLTRRGFNRATQLMRQPGSAFKPVAVYAPAFELNYRADSVISDTPFKVGSYEPHNSDGNFYGQITIRTAVQWSRNVAAVRLLNTIGIDRGFEMAQKLGFELTEDDRCLAMGLGGLTKGVSPLQMAGAYAAFANGGVYIKPYAIDYIEDADGQVIYRHPEGKPVMMPATANTMKDVLRSAVSGGTGYRAGVYGIETAGKTGTTELPDTAVFRGLSGNKDAWFVGFTPRYTAAVWLGYDEKDMDRQHYLTSYGGNKPAEIFRLVMANVMGVSESMYYSGAAPPKKENDKEKAAEAKGAEQKKTTETTGVKQEKQEDGVKTPQDGKETNTTKTEVKEQTEVKDNTIKPKTP
;
A
#
# COMPACT_ATOMS: atom_id res chain seq x y z
N MET A 1 34.43 11.52 25.87
CA MET A 1 34.95 10.39 25.07
C MET A 1 35.03 9.07 25.84
N GLN A 2 35.26 9.05 27.14
CA GLN A 2 35.27 7.79 27.94
C GLN A 2 33.90 7.21 28.28
N THR A 3 32.80 7.91 28.06
CA THR A 3 31.43 7.44 28.33
C THR A 3 30.77 6.70 27.16
N PHE A 4 31.43 6.63 26.01
CA PHE A 4 30.94 5.93 24.79
C PHE A 4 31.48 4.49 24.64
N LEU A 5 32.30 4.03 25.59
CA LEU A 5 32.83 2.67 25.64
C LEU A 5 32.08 1.75 26.63
N SER A 6 30.86 2.13 27.03
CA SER A 6 29.99 1.15 27.72
C SER A 6 29.57 0.09 26.71
N MET A 7 30.05 -1.12 26.97
CA MET A 7 29.82 -2.38 26.25
C MET A 7 28.71 -2.30 25.21
N GLU A 8 29.08 -2.33 23.93
CA GLU A 8 28.16 -2.51 22.82
C GLU A 8 27.41 -3.80 23.05
N GLN A 9 26.14 -3.71 23.39
CA GLN A 9 25.29 -4.87 23.59
C GLN A 9 24.41 -5.08 22.35
N THR A 10 24.38 -6.29 21.86
CA THR A 10 23.51 -6.72 20.75
C THR A 10 22.06 -6.60 21.19
N SER A 11 21.23 -5.94 20.38
CA SER A 11 19.78 -5.93 20.62
C SER A 11 19.17 -7.27 20.20
N LEU A 12 18.11 -7.67 20.90
CA LEU A 12 17.43 -8.94 20.71
C LEU A 12 15.99 -8.71 20.24
N ILE A 13 15.55 -9.49 19.27
CA ILE A 13 14.16 -9.55 18.83
C ILE A 13 13.51 -10.78 19.45
N TYR A 14 12.42 -10.57 20.17
CA TYR A 14 11.64 -11.61 20.81
C TYR A 14 10.34 -11.86 20.04
N ASP A 15 9.94 -13.12 19.92
CA ASP A 15 8.61 -13.49 19.44
C ASP A 15 7.53 -13.21 20.51
N GLN A 16 6.28 -13.47 20.17
CA GLN A 16 5.14 -13.24 21.06
C GLN A 16 5.21 -14.08 22.33
N ASP A 17 5.88 -15.24 22.31
CA ASP A 17 6.02 -16.16 23.43
C ASP A 17 7.23 -15.82 24.31
N GLY A 18 8.01 -14.80 23.95
CA GLY A 18 9.21 -14.35 24.68
C GLY A 18 10.47 -15.15 24.34
N ASN A 19 10.46 -15.94 23.26
CA ASN A 19 11.68 -16.59 22.77
C ASN A 19 12.46 -15.65 21.87
N ILE A 20 13.79 -15.82 21.81
CA ILE A 20 14.63 -15.04 20.89
C ILE A 20 14.35 -15.51 19.46
N ALA A 21 13.72 -14.65 18.68
CA ALA A 21 13.44 -14.87 17.26
C ALA A 21 14.65 -14.52 16.39
N ALA A 22 15.37 -13.45 16.76
CA ALA A 22 16.60 -13.04 16.08
C ALA A 22 17.47 -12.17 16.99
N GLU A 23 18.74 -12.17 16.71
CA GLU A 23 19.68 -11.21 17.27
C GLU A 23 19.91 -10.10 16.24
N VAL A 24 19.80 -8.85 16.67
CA VAL A 24 20.08 -7.71 15.82
C VAL A 24 21.58 -7.50 15.82
N TYR A 25 22.29 -8.37 15.12
CA TYR A 25 23.71 -8.13 14.92
C TYR A 25 23.90 -6.87 14.11
N ALA A 26 24.94 -6.12 14.46
CA ALA A 26 25.58 -5.20 13.55
C ALA A 26 26.35 -5.94 12.42
N GLU A 27 25.85 -7.07 11.96
CA GLU A 27 26.07 -7.55 10.60
C GLU A 27 25.20 -6.70 9.65
N ILE A 28 25.28 -5.42 9.89
CA ILE A 28 25.37 -4.53 8.77
C ILE A 28 26.58 -5.04 8.04
N ASN A 29 26.44 -5.36 6.77
CA ASN A 29 27.55 -5.42 5.84
C ASN A 29 28.25 -4.04 5.81
N ARG A 30 28.75 -3.56 6.96
CA ARG A 30 29.69 -2.46 7.04
C ARG A 30 31.03 -3.10 6.96
N LEU A 31 31.52 -3.13 5.77
CA LEU A 31 32.94 -3.30 5.52
C LEU A 31 33.51 -1.87 5.53
N PRO A 32 33.95 -1.34 6.68
CA PRO A 32 34.47 0.01 6.73
C PRO A 32 35.72 0.08 5.85
N VAL A 33 35.73 1.04 4.96
CA VAL A 33 36.88 1.30 4.06
C VAL A 33 37.44 2.67 4.37
N GLN A 34 38.75 2.84 4.15
CA GLN A 34 39.36 4.17 4.24
C GLN A 34 38.90 5.01 3.06
N LEU A 35 38.83 6.33 3.20
CA LEU A 35 38.42 7.21 2.11
C LEU A 35 39.34 7.05 0.89
N ASP A 36 40.62 6.82 1.12
CA ASP A 36 41.64 6.63 0.07
C ASP A 36 41.41 5.34 -0.75
N ASP A 37 40.69 4.35 -0.23
CA ASP A 37 40.30 3.13 -0.93
C ASP A 37 39.13 3.37 -1.89
N ILE A 38 38.39 4.46 -1.73
CA ILE A 38 37.24 4.81 -2.57
C ILE A 38 37.72 5.63 -3.76
N PRO A 39 37.47 5.22 -5.01
CA PRO A 39 37.96 5.97 -6.18
C PRO A 39 37.53 7.45 -6.16
N PRO A 40 38.39 8.40 -6.51
CA PRO A 40 38.08 9.83 -6.47
C PRO A 40 36.78 10.21 -7.22
N HIS A 41 36.53 9.60 -8.37
CA HIS A 41 35.32 9.86 -9.16
C HIS A 41 34.03 9.40 -8.43
N VAL A 42 34.13 8.38 -7.58
CA VAL A 42 33.01 7.94 -6.74
C VAL A 42 32.76 8.98 -5.62
N GLN A 43 33.78 9.39 -4.89
CA GLN A 43 33.69 10.45 -3.88
C GLN A 43 33.06 11.72 -4.46
N GLN A 44 33.53 12.13 -5.64
CA GLN A 44 33.05 13.31 -6.35
C GLN A 44 31.57 13.19 -6.78
N ALA A 45 31.08 12.00 -7.13
CA ALA A 45 29.69 11.80 -7.46
C ALA A 45 28.77 12.14 -6.29
N PHE A 46 29.12 11.73 -5.06
CA PHE A 46 28.35 12.07 -3.86
C PHE A 46 28.42 13.57 -3.54
N VAL A 47 29.61 14.16 -3.60
CA VAL A 47 29.76 15.61 -3.39
C VAL A 47 28.96 16.39 -4.43
N ALA A 48 28.99 15.98 -5.71
CA ALA A 48 28.32 16.68 -6.80
C ALA A 48 26.80 16.71 -6.64
N ILE A 49 26.19 15.64 -6.13
CA ILE A 49 24.73 15.54 -6.03
C ILE A 49 24.18 15.98 -4.67
N GLU A 50 24.86 15.63 -3.58
CA GLU A 50 24.39 15.86 -2.21
C GLU A 50 24.80 17.22 -1.66
N ASP A 51 26.04 17.68 -1.97
CA ASP A 51 26.60 18.89 -1.37
C ASP A 51 27.67 19.54 -2.27
N GLU A 52 27.24 20.17 -3.36
CA GLU A 52 28.10 20.83 -4.36
C GLU A 52 29.21 21.72 -3.77
N ARG A 53 28.97 22.26 -2.59
CA ARG A 53 29.87 23.19 -1.92
C ARG A 53 30.52 22.62 -0.66
N PHE A 54 30.52 21.31 -0.51
CA PHE A 54 31.02 20.60 0.67
C PHE A 54 32.35 21.12 1.18
N TYR A 55 33.34 21.30 0.32
CA TYR A 55 34.68 21.81 0.67
C TYR A 55 34.74 23.33 0.88
N LYS A 56 33.60 24.07 0.76
CA LYS A 56 33.58 25.54 0.78
C LYS A 56 32.76 26.14 1.97
N HIS A 57 32.03 25.33 2.68
CA HIS A 57 31.28 25.77 3.86
C HIS A 57 31.79 25.10 5.14
N HIS A 58 31.22 25.49 6.30
CA HIS A 58 31.56 24.96 7.61
C HIS A 58 30.30 24.42 8.30
N GLY A 59 29.97 23.17 8.06
CA GLY A 59 28.83 22.44 8.63
C GLY A 59 27.50 22.70 7.95
N ILE A 60 27.21 23.96 7.61
CA ILE A 60 25.97 24.39 6.95
C ILE A 60 26.27 25.23 5.71
N ASP A 61 25.49 25.08 4.64
CA ASP A 61 25.55 25.95 3.45
C ASP A 61 24.40 26.96 3.43
N LEU A 62 24.69 28.19 3.92
CA LEU A 62 23.71 29.29 3.94
C LEU A 62 23.20 29.65 2.53
N ARG A 63 24.03 29.51 1.48
CA ARG A 63 23.62 29.81 0.10
C ARG A 63 22.65 28.77 -0.43
N ALA A 64 22.84 27.48 -0.09
CA ALA A 64 21.91 26.43 -0.43
C ALA A 64 20.55 26.61 0.29
N ILE A 65 20.57 27.01 1.56
CA ILE A 65 19.36 27.32 2.33
C ILE A 65 18.60 28.50 1.69
N LEU A 66 19.28 29.59 1.37
CA LEU A 66 18.64 30.76 0.73
C LEU A 66 18.06 30.40 -0.65
N ARG A 67 18.77 29.58 -1.43
CA ARG A 67 18.31 29.08 -2.74
C ARG A 67 17.04 28.24 -2.59
N ALA A 68 17.00 27.31 -1.63
CA ALA A 68 15.84 26.47 -1.36
C ALA A 68 14.62 27.29 -0.92
N VAL A 69 14.80 28.29 -0.05
CA VAL A 69 13.74 29.20 0.36
C VAL A 69 13.23 30.02 -0.82
N PHE A 70 14.11 30.53 -1.67
CA PHE A 70 13.73 31.31 -2.85
C PHE A 70 12.96 30.43 -3.89
N SER A 71 13.43 29.20 -4.12
CA SER A 71 12.75 28.23 -4.99
C SER A 71 11.32 27.94 -4.47
N TYR A 72 11.17 27.71 -3.18
CA TYR A 72 9.85 27.50 -2.57
C TYR A 72 8.90 28.69 -2.78
N TYR A 73 9.41 29.93 -2.64
CA TYR A 73 8.60 31.13 -2.86
C TYR A 73 8.22 31.36 -4.33
N THR A 74 9.04 30.89 -5.27
CA THR A 74 8.83 31.16 -6.71
C THR A 74 8.08 30.06 -7.45
N SER A 75 8.26 28.79 -7.06
CA SER A 75 7.68 27.63 -7.74
C SER A 75 6.73 26.80 -6.87
N GLY A 76 6.65 27.09 -5.58
CA GLY A 76 5.88 26.26 -4.62
C GLY A 76 6.54 24.91 -4.30
N GLU A 77 7.68 24.60 -4.92
CA GLU A 77 8.39 23.34 -4.73
C GLU A 77 9.82 23.57 -4.23
N VAL A 78 10.29 22.71 -3.33
CA VAL A 78 11.70 22.66 -2.92
C VAL A 78 12.47 21.80 -3.93
N SER A 79 13.03 22.43 -4.94
CA SER A 79 13.69 21.74 -6.06
C SER A 79 15.03 21.09 -5.72
N GLN A 80 15.65 21.38 -4.58
CA GLN A 80 16.92 20.80 -4.13
C GLN A 80 16.98 20.71 -2.60
N GLY A 81 17.59 19.62 -2.08
CA GLY A 81 17.89 19.49 -0.65
C GLY A 81 18.88 20.58 -0.19
N ALA A 82 18.59 21.21 0.94
CA ALA A 82 19.44 22.24 1.55
C ALA A 82 20.33 21.68 2.68
N SER A 83 20.31 20.37 2.92
CA SER A 83 21.10 19.71 3.97
C SER A 83 22.48 19.35 3.44
N THR A 84 23.53 19.67 4.19
CA THR A 84 24.90 19.30 3.84
C THR A 84 25.21 17.84 4.17
N ILE A 85 26.27 17.27 3.58
CA ILE A 85 26.80 15.95 3.93
C ILE A 85 27.06 15.86 5.44
N THR A 86 27.65 16.91 6.05
CA THR A 86 27.90 16.95 7.50
C THR A 86 26.60 16.89 8.31
N GLN A 87 25.56 17.63 7.90
CA GLN A 87 24.24 17.56 8.55
C GLN A 87 23.61 16.17 8.42
N GLN A 88 23.70 15.54 7.25
CA GLN A 88 23.21 14.19 7.05
C GLN A 88 23.96 13.19 7.95
N THR A 89 25.29 13.31 8.05
CA THR A 89 26.10 12.47 8.94
C THR A 89 25.69 12.65 10.41
N MET A 90 25.48 13.87 10.88
CA MET A 90 25.00 14.14 12.24
C MET A 90 23.61 13.56 12.50
N LYS A 91 22.71 13.66 11.51
CA LYS A 91 21.41 13.05 11.58
C LYS A 91 21.50 11.54 11.76
N MET A 92 22.33 10.86 10.96
CA MET A 92 22.48 9.40 11.00
C MET A 92 23.11 8.90 12.31
N LEU A 93 24.06 9.66 12.89
CA LEU A 93 24.81 9.22 14.05
C LEU A 93 24.16 9.56 15.39
N PHE A 94 23.44 10.71 15.50
CA PHE A 94 23.10 11.28 16.80
C PHE A 94 21.64 11.70 16.97
N LEU A 95 20.81 11.67 15.93
CA LEU A 95 19.46 12.23 16.00
C LEU A 95 18.38 11.19 15.68
N SER A 96 17.22 11.35 16.34
CA SER A 96 16.01 10.56 16.05
C SER A 96 15.44 10.90 14.66
N PRO A 97 14.67 9.97 14.05
CA PRO A 97 14.07 10.17 12.72
C PRO A 97 12.95 11.23 12.68
N GLU A 98 12.52 11.77 13.82
CA GLU A 98 11.46 12.77 13.89
C GLU A 98 11.73 14.01 13.04
N GLN A 99 10.73 14.43 12.26
CA GLN A 99 10.85 15.62 11.40
C GLN A 99 10.35 16.88 12.12
N THR A 100 11.10 17.34 13.15
CA THR A 100 10.78 18.55 13.90
C THR A 100 11.76 19.68 13.61
N LEU A 101 11.29 20.93 13.72
CA LEU A 101 12.14 22.10 13.55
C LEU A 101 13.27 22.12 14.61
N SER A 102 12.97 21.72 15.85
CA SER A 102 13.93 21.61 16.94
C SER A 102 15.07 20.63 16.59
N ARG A 103 14.74 19.47 16.01
CA ARG A 103 15.74 18.51 15.54
C ARG A 103 16.62 19.11 14.44
N LYS A 104 16.02 19.85 13.48
CA LYS A 104 16.79 20.47 12.39
C LYS A 104 17.78 21.53 12.89
N VAL A 105 17.42 22.29 13.93
CA VAL A 105 18.34 23.22 14.60
C VAL A 105 19.47 22.48 15.32
N LYS A 106 19.16 21.39 16.04
CA LYS A 106 20.19 20.55 16.69
C LYS A 106 21.16 19.95 15.65
N GLU A 107 20.65 19.44 14.53
CA GLU A 107 21.44 18.93 13.42
C GLU A 107 22.43 19.98 12.90
N ALA A 108 21.97 21.21 12.68
CA ALA A 108 22.81 22.32 12.22
C ALA A 108 23.91 22.68 13.25
N CYS A 109 23.56 22.77 14.53
CA CYS A 109 24.54 23.05 15.59
C CYS A 109 25.60 21.94 15.70
N LEU A 110 25.18 20.67 15.66
CA LEU A 110 26.09 19.54 15.69
C LEU A 110 27.01 19.52 14.47
N ALA A 111 26.48 19.82 13.27
CA ALA A 111 27.29 19.86 12.05
C ALA A 111 28.39 20.93 12.11
N VAL A 112 28.10 22.11 12.65
CA VAL A 112 29.11 23.18 12.84
C VAL A 112 30.16 22.76 13.88
N ASP A 113 29.76 22.23 15.05
CA ASP A 113 30.69 21.76 16.08
C ASP A 113 31.57 20.61 15.55
N PHE A 114 30.99 19.70 14.77
CA PHE A 114 31.71 18.56 14.22
C PHE A 114 32.82 18.98 13.26
N GLU A 115 32.58 19.94 12.38
CA GLU A 115 33.61 20.48 11.46
C GLU A 115 34.70 21.31 12.15
N THR A 116 34.57 21.65 13.42
CA THR A 116 35.69 22.22 14.20
C THR A 116 36.70 21.16 14.65
N ARG A 117 36.33 19.88 14.60
CA ARG A 117 37.09 18.76 15.18
C ARG A 117 37.57 17.76 14.13
N TYR A 118 36.89 17.68 12.99
CA TYR A 118 37.15 16.72 11.93
C TYR A 118 37.33 17.43 10.58
N THR A 119 38.23 16.91 9.77
CA THR A 119 38.45 17.39 8.40
C THR A 119 37.29 16.98 7.47
N LYS A 120 37.16 17.65 6.35
CA LYS A 120 36.19 17.32 5.31
C LYS A 120 36.31 15.88 4.82
N ASP A 121 37.52 15.39 4.66
CA ASP A 121 37.80 14.03 4.17
C ASP A 121 37.41 12.98 5.23
N GLU A 122 37.68 13.22 6.51
CA GLU A 122 37.20 12.36 7.59
C GLU A 122 35.67 12.31 7.64
N ILE A 123 35.01 13.45 7.43
CA ILE A 123 33.54 13.53 7.39
C ILE A 123 32.97 12.80 6.19
N LEU A 124 33.57 12.95 5.00
CA LEU A 124 33.14 12.27 3.80
C LEU A 124 33.34 10.74 3.93
N GLY A 125 34.48 10.32 4.46
CA GLY A 125 34.75 8.91 4.74
C GLY A 125 33.74 8.32 5.71
N LEU A 126 33.40 9.05 6.79
CA LEU A 126 32.38 8.65 7.74
C LEU A 126 30.99 8.57 7.08
N TYR A 127 30.60 9.55 6.27
CA TYR A 127 29.35 9.57 5.52
C TYR A 127 29.22 8.37 4.59
N LEU A 128 30.22 8.12 3.75
CA LEU A 128 30.23 7.03 2.77
C LEU A 128 30.19 5.64 3.43
N ASN A 129 30.69 5.50 4.66
CA ASN A 129 30.61 4.27 5.43
C ASN A 129 29.29 4.11 6.19
N GLN A 130 28.43 5.14 6.27
CA GLN A 130 27.21 5.11 7.09
C GLN A 130 25.91 5.13 6.28
N VAL A 131 25.93 5.78 5.09
CA VAL A 131 24.71 6.05 4.33
C VAL A 131 24.08 4.75 3.82
N TYR A 132 22.73 4.72 3.82
CA TYR A 132 21.93 3.60 3.35
C TYR A 132 21.68 3.70 1.85
N PHE A 133 21.91 2.61 1.12
CA PHE A 133 21.82 2.51 -0.33
C PHE A 133 20.62 1.69 -0.84
N GLY A 134 19.79 1.16 0.04
CA GLY A 134 18.77 0.17 -0.34
C GLY A 134 19.29 -1.27 -0.22
N GLU A 135 18.41 -2.25 -0.42
CA GLU A 135 18.75 -3.69 -0.41
C GLU A 135 19.56 -4.15 0.84
N GLY A 136 19.36 -3.49 1.98
CA GLY A 136 20.11 -3.78 3.21
C GLY A 136 21.57 -3.29 3.23
N ALA A 137 22.01 -2.57 2.21
CA ALA A 137 23.39 -2.10 2.07
C ALA A 137 23.63 -0.79 2.81
N TYR A 138 24.47 -0.80 3.85
CA TYR A 138 24.93 0.36 4.57
C TYR A 138 26.44 0.57 4.30
N GLY A 139 26.79 1.74 3.83
CA GLY A 139 28.16 2.07 3.40
C GLY A 139 28.49 1.61 2.00
N ILE A 140 29.44 2.31 1.41
CA ILE A 140 29.83 2.20 -0.02
C ILE A 140 30.34 0.81 -0.40
N GLN A 141 31.10 0.16 0.47
CA GLN A 141 31.65 -1.18 0.22
C GLN A 141 30.52 -2.23 0.18
N SER A 142 29.59 -2.14 1.12
CA SER A 142 28.42 -3.01 1.16
C SER A 142 27.55 -2.81 -0.08
N ALA A 143 27.31 -1.55 -0.47
CA ALA A 143 26.56 -1.23 -1.67
C ALA A 143 27.24 -1.77 -2.93
N SER A 144 28.56 -1.64 -3.03
CA SER A 144 29.35 -2.20 -4.14
C SER A 144 29.19 -3.73 -4.25
N LYS A 145 29.23 -4.44 -3.11
CA LYS A 145 29.00 -5.89 -3.08
C LYS A 145 27.55 -6.24 -3.44
N THR A 146 26.59 -5.52 -2.88
CA THR A 146 25.15 -5.79 -3.09
C THR A 146 24.70 -5.59 -4.53
N TYR A 147 25.14 -4.52 -5.17
CA TYR A 147 24.68 -4.16 -6.51
C TYR A 147 25.57 -4.70 -7.64
N PHE A 148 26.89 -4.85 -7.39
CA PHE A 148 27.87 -5.17 -8.43
C PHE A 148 28.75 -6.38 -8.11
N ASN A 149 28.63 -6.97 -6.91
CA ASN A 149 29.44 -8.10 -6.42
C ASN A 149 30.95 -7.86 -6.55
N LYS A 150 31.42 -6.64 -6.27
CA LYS A 150 32.84 -6.26 -6.32
C LYS A 150 33.25 -5.32 -5.20
N ASP A 151 34.54 -5.12 -5.01
CA ASP A 151 35.05 -4.16 -4.03
C ASP A 151 34.81 -2.73 -4.50
N CYS A 152 34.63 -1.80 -3.54
CA CYS A 152 34.37 -0.39 -3.87
C CYS A 152 35.53 0.27 -4.60
N THR A 153 36.75 -0.26 -4.44
CA THR A 153 37.97 0.16 -5.20
C THR A 153 37.81 -0.02 -6.70
N ASP A 154 36.96 -0.96 -7.14
CA ASP A 154 36.76 -1.33 -8.55
C ASP A 154 35.52 -0.69 -9.17
N LEU A 155 34.87 0.23 -8.45
CA LEU A 155 33.70 0.92 -8.96
C LEU A 155 34.03 1.82 -10.15
N THR A 156 33.32 1.64 -11.25
CA THR A 156 33.42 2.53 -12.41
C THR A 156 32.70 3.86 -12.15
N LEU A 157 32.90 4.84 -13.02
CA LEU A 157 32.24 6.14 -12.95
C LEU A 157 30.70 5.99 -12.98
N ALA A 158 30.17 5.16 -13.88
CA ALA A 158 28.72 4.93 -14.00
C ALA A 158 28.13 4.26 -12.75
N GLU A 159 28.85 3.31 -12.14
CA GLU A 159 28.42 2.61 -10.93
C GLU A 159 28.49 3.52 -9.70
N GLY A 160 29.58 4.30 -9.55
CA GLY A 160 29.68 5.30 -8.48
C GLY A 160 28.57 6.35 -8.56
N ALA A 161 28.26 6.83 -9.77
CA ALA A 161 27.15 7.75 -10.00
C ALA A 161 25.77 7.10 -9.71
N LEU A 162 25.61 5.80 -10.00
CA LEU A 162 24.41 5.06 -9.63
C LEU A 162 24.25 4.98 -8.11
N LEU A 163 25.29 4.60 -7.38
CA LEU A 163 25.23 4.56 -5.91
C LEU A 163 24.92 5.93 -5.32
N ALA A 164 25.53 7.00 -5.82
CA ALA A 164 25.19 8.36 -5.38
C ALA A 164 23.73 8.74 -5.69
N ALA A 165 23.16 8.23 -6.78
CA ALA A 165 21.75 8.44 -7.13
C ALA A 165 20.77 7.78 -6.15
N LEU A 166 21.12 6.62 -5.57
CA LEU A 166 20.26 5.85 -4.66
C LEU A 166 19.99 6.56 -3.34
N VAL A 167 20.94 7.32 -2.82
CA VAL A 167 20.90 7.90 -1.47
C VAL A 167 19.66 8.77 -1.22
N GLN A 168 19.18 9.47 -2.22
CA GLN A 168 18.03 10.36 -2.08
C GLN A 168 16.74 9.61 -1.71
N ALA A 169 16.48 8.47 -2.37
CA ALA A 169 15.31 7.65 -2.18
C ALA A 169 15.60 6.20 -2.62
N PRO A 170 16.28 5.41 -1.78
CA PRO A 170 16.78 4.09 -2.15
C PRO A 170 15.72 3.15 -2.74
N SER A 171 14.53 3.11 -2.15
CA SER A 171 13.44 2.27 -2.66
C SER A 171 12.83 2.77 -3.97
N ALA A 172 12.83 4.09 -4.22
CA ALA A 172 12.29 4.65 -5.46
C ALA A 172 13.26 4.49 -6.64
N TYR A 173 14.55 4.53 -6.36
CA TYR A 173 15.61 4.41 -7.37
C TYR A 173 16.30 3.04 -7.37
N ASP A 174 15.72 2.04 -6.70
CA ASP A 174 16.29 0.69 -6.68
C ASP A 174 16.42 0.13 -8.10
N PRO A 175 17.65 -0.16 -8.58
CA PRO A 175 17.87 -0.58 -9.96
C PRO A 175 17.36 -1.99 -10.27
N TYR A 176 17.10 -2.81 -9.26
CA TYR A 176 16.47 -4.12 -9.43
C TYR A 176 14.96 -4.00 -9.67
N ILE A 177 14.34 -2.92 -9.19
CA ILE A 177 12.88 -2.72 -9.22
C ILE A 177 12.49 -1.67 -10.26
N ASN A 178 13.20 -0.53 -10.25
CA ASN A 178 12.91 0.65 -11.07
C ASN A 178 14.13 1.05 -11.94
N PRO A 179 14.60 0.18 -12.86
CA PRO A 179 15.84 0.39 -13.60
C PRO A 179 15.83 1.66 -14.46
N VAL A 180 14.67 2.07 -14.99
CA VAL A 180 14.55 3.27 -15.82
C VAL A 180 14.74 4.53 -14.97
N ASP A 181 14.06 4.64 -13.84
CA ASP A 181 14.18 5.79 -12.93
C ASP A 181 15.57 5.86 -12.31
N SER A 182 16.13 4.70 -12.00
CA SER A 182 17.51 4.55 -11.51
C SER A 182 18.53 5.09 -12.53
N MET A 183 18.41 4.69 -13.82
CA MET A 183 19.26 5.22 -14.88
C MET A 183 19.10 6.73 -15.09
N GLN A 184 17.86 7.21 -15.08
CA GLN A 184 17.58 8.64 -15.22
C GLN A 184 18.24 9.43 -14.08
N ARG A 185 18.11 8.95 -12.84
CA ARG A 185 18.71 9.60 -11.67
C ARG A 185 20.24 9.54 -11.71
N ARG A 186 20.84 8.39 -12.09
CA ARG A 186 22.29 8.28 -12.37
C ARG A 186 22.76 9.34 -13.37
N ASN A 187 22.02 9.51 -14.46
CA ASN A 187 22.36 10.47 -15.50
C ASN A 187 22.29 11.93 -15.02
N VAL A 188 21.39 12.22 -14.06
CA VAL A 188 21.38 13.53 -13.36
C VAL A 188 22.67 13.73 -12.55
N VAL A 189 23.15 12.70 -11.83
CA VAL A 189 24.42 12.77 -11.08
C VAL A 189 25.58 13.04 -12.04
N LEU A 190 25.69 12.27 -13.12
CA LEU A 190 26.74 12.46 -14.15
C LEU A 190 26.70 13.86 -14.77
N GLY A 191 25.50 14.36 -15.06
CA GLY A 191 25.31 15.74 -15.55
C GLY A 191 25.79 16.80 -14.55
N LYS A 192 25.60 16.57 -13.25
CA LYS A 192 26.12 17.44 -12.18
C LYS A 192 27.63 17.38 -12.08
N MET A 193 28.23 16.20 -12.24
CA MET A 193 29.68 16.05 -12.26
C MET A 193 30.34 16.80 -13.42
N VAL A 194 29.75 16.75 -14.62
CA VAL A 194 30.16 17.54 -15.78
C VAL A 194 30.02 19.04 -15.50
N GLN A 195 28.88 19.48 -15.01
CA GLN A 195 28.58 20.89 -14.71
C GLN A 195 29.58 21.48 -13.71
N GLN A 196 30.06 20.68 -12.76
CA GLN A 196 30.99 21.11 -11.71
C GLN A 196 32.45 20.87 -12.09
N GLY A 197 32.73 20.29 -13.26
CA GLY A 197 34.07 20.07 -13.79
C GLY A 197 34.84 18.91 -13.15
N TYR A 198 34.15 17.97 -12.50
CA TYR A 198 34.75 16.73 -11.99
C TYR A 198 35.10 15.74 -13.10
N ILE A 199 34.31 15.73 -14.16
CA ILE A 199 34.53 14.94 -15.39
C ILE A 199 34.28 15.82 -16.61
N ASP A 200 34.84 15.46 -17.75
CA ASP A 200 34.54 16.12 -19.01
C ASP A 200 33.23 15.61 -19.65
N SER A 201 32.80 16.31 -20.70
CA SER A 201 31.53 15.97 -21.36
C SER A 201 31.54 14.61 -22.07
N GLU A 202 32.71 14.16 -22.54
CA GLU A 202 32.86 12.85 -23.20
C GLU A 202 32.77 11.72 -22.19
N GLN A 203 33.47 11.81 -21.05
CA GLN A 203 33.38 10.88 -19.94
C GLN A 203 31.95 10.79 -19.41
N GLY A 204 31.26 11.93 -19.28
CA GLY A 204 29.87 11.99 -18.86
C GLY A 204 28.93 11.25 -19.83
N ARG A 205 29.10 11.46 -21.14
CA ARG A 205 28.32 10.80 -22.20
C ARG A 205 28.56 9.28 -22.20
N GLU A 206 29.83 8.85 -22.19
CA GLU A 206 30.17 7.43 -22.16
C GLU A 206 29.59 6.70 -20.94
N ALA A 207 29.65 7.32 -19.76
CA ALA A 207 29.06 6.75 -18.54
C ALA A 207 27.54 6.69 -18.59
N GLN A 208 26.85 7.65 -19.25
CA GLN A 208 25.40 7.64 -19.43
C GLN A 208 24.93 6.54 -20.39
N GLU A 209 25.74 6.18 -21.38
CA GLU A 209 25.42 5.12 -22.36
C GLU A 209 25.62 3.71 -21.79
N GLN A 210 26.34 3.56 -20.67
CA GLN A 210 26.57 2.26 -20.05
C GLN A 210 25.28 1.68 -19.45
N ALA A 211 25.06 0.38 -19.67
CA ALA A 211 24.01 -0.39 -19.01
C ALA A 211 24.26 -0.49 -17.48
N LEU A 212 23.20 -0.84 -16.73
CA LEU A 212 23.26 -1.04 -15.28
C LEU A 212 23.94 -2.37 -14.90
N ASN A 213 25.05 -2.77 -15.26
CA ASN A 213 25.71 -4.07 -15.05
C ASN A 213 25.58 -4.63 -13.62
N LEU A 214 24.32 -4.90 -13.21
CA LEU A 214 24.02 -5.40 -11.88
C LEU A 214 24.44 -6.86 -11.74
N SER A 215 25.02 -7.20 -10.60
CA SER A 215 25.40 -8.57 -10.24
C SER A 215 25.05 -8.79 -8.77
N ARG A 216 24.26 -9.80 -8.47
CA ARG A 216 23.79 -10.11 -7.11
C ARG A 216 24.56 -11.30 -6.54
N GLU A 217 25.03 -11.19 -5.31
CA GLU A 217 25.52 -12.34 -4.56
C GLU A 217 24.31 -13.10 -3.99
N GLU A 218 24.18 -14.41 -4.30
CA GLU A 218 23.16 -15.26 -3.72
C GLU A 218 23.49 -15.57 -2.25
N THR A 219 22.89 -14.82 -1.33
CA THR A 219 23.04 -15.09 0.11
C THR A 219 22.08 -16.19 0.54
N SER A 220 22.59 -17.37 0.82
CA SER A 220 21.85 -18.55 1.27
C SER A 220 21.49 -18.52 2.76
N SER A 221 21.14 -17.40 3.37
CA SER A 221 20.78 -17.36 4.79
C SER A 221 19.31 -17.73 5.01
N LYS A 222 19.06 -18.99 5.39
CA LYS A 222 17.73 -19.57 5.62
C LYS A 222 16.98 -19.05 6.86
N ASN A 223 17.57 -18.16 7.63
CA ASN A 223 17.01 -17.74 8.93
C ASN A 223 16.47 -16.31 8.99
N ASN A 224 16.39 -15.59 7.88
CA ASN A 224 15.92 -14.21 7.86
C ASN A 224 14.64 -14.10 7.04
N SER A 225 13.55 -13.95 7.73
CA SER A 225 12.25 -13.75 7.12
C SER A 225 12.02 -12.28 6.82
N TYR A 226 11.17 -12.00 5.85
CA TYR A 226 10.64 -10.65 5.60
C TYR A 226 10.08 -9.97 6.86
N PHE A 227 9.62 -10.76 7.83
CA PHE A 227 9.12 -10.24 9.10
C PHE A 227 10.24 -9.62 9.93
N ILE A 228 11.38 -10.31 10.10
CA ILE A 228 12.53 -9.81 10.89
C ILE A 228 13.11 -8.55 10.23
N ASP A 229 13.22 -8.52 8.91
CA ASP A 229 13.65 -7.33 8.19
C ASP A 229 12.73 -6.14 8.45
N TYR A 230 11.42 -6.37 8.39
CA TYR A 230 10.44 -5.35 8.70
C TYR A 230 10.54 -4.84 10.15
N VAL A 231 10.76 -5.73 11.12
CA VAL A 231 11.01 -5.36 12.54
C VAL A 231 12.24 -4.47 12.66
N ILE A 232 13.33 -4.80 11.97
CA ILE A 232 14.55 -4.00 11.97
C ILE A 232 14.29 -2.59 11.39
N ASP A 233 13.55 -2.50 10.29
CA ASP A 233 13.20 -1.22 9.66
C ASP A 233 12.27 -0.38 10.54
N GLU A 234 11.25 -1.01 11.14
CA GLU A 234 10.32 -0.37 12.07
C GLU A 234 11.06 0.13 13.32
N ALA A 235 11.90 -0.72 13.95
CA ALA A 235 12.71 -0.34 15.10
C ALA A 235 13.70 0.78 14.77
N THR A 236 14.35 0.73 13.59
CA THR A 236 15.24 1.80 13.11
C THR A 236 14.50 3.14 13.05
N SER A 237 13.24 3.12 12.57
CA SER A 237 12.41 4.33 12.49
C SER A 237 12.01 4.90 13.86
N ILE A 238 11.90 4.04 14.88
CA ILE A 238 11.46 4.40 16.23
C ILE A 238 12.64 4.89 17.09
N VAL A 239 13.72 4.11 17.18
CA VAL A 239 14.80 4.38 18.14
C VAL A 239 16.07 4.91 17.50
N GLY A 240 16.16 4.88 16.18
CA GLY A 240 17.36 5.21 15.43
C GLY A 240 18.34 4.04 15.37
N GLU A 241 19.14 4.05 14.31
CA GLU A 241 20.05 2.95 13.96
C GLU A 241 21.08 2.66 15.07
N TYR A 242 21.71 3.70 15.60
CA TYR A 242 22.74 3.54 16.64
C TYR A 242 22.23 2.79 17.86
N LYS A 243 21.06 3.18 18.39
CA LYS A 243 20.46 2.50 19.55
C LYS A 243 20.04 1.09 19.22
N LEU A 244 19.50 0.86 18.03
CA LEU A 244 19.06 -0.45 17.60
C LEU A 244 20.23 -1.46 17.59
N PHE A 245 21.37 -1.10 17.03
CA PHE A 245 22.47 -2.04 16.83
C PHE A 245 23.45 -2.15 18.03
N LYS A 246 23.51 -1.13 18.89
CA LYS A 246 24.51 -1.00 19.95
C LYS A 246 23.94 -0.74 21.33
N GLY A 247 22.63 -0.57 21.42
CA GLY A 247 21.95 -0.17 22.66
C GLY A 247 21.48 -1.31 23.54
N GLY A 248 21.69 -2.57 23.16
CA GLY A 248 21.24 -3.73 23.96
C GLY A 248 19.72 -3.77 24.16
N LEU A 249 18.96 -3.34 23.14
CA LEU A 249 17.50 -3.26 23.23
C LEU A 249 16.86 -4.64 23.22
N LYS A 250 15.72 -4.76 23.91
CA LYS A 250 14.83 -5.92 23.80
C LYS A 250 13.59 -5.51 23.04
N ILE A 251 13.43 -6.06 21.84
CA ILE A 251 12.36 -5.73 20.91
C ILE A 251 11.32 -6.85 20.94
N HIS A 252 10.19 -6.59 21.59
CA HIS A 252 9.10 -7.54 21.71
C HIS A 252 8.15 -7.38 20.55
N THR A 253 7.95 -8.47 19.79
CA THR A 253 7.20 -8.44 18.53
C THR A 253 5.90 -9.24 18.60
N THR A 254 5.08 -9.04 17.58
CA THR A 254 3.84 -9.80 17.37
C THR A 254 4.06 -11.13 16.63
N LEU A 255 5.33 -11.52 16.38
CA LEU A 255 5.69 -12.72 15.63
C LEU A 255 5.19 -13.98 16.34
N GLU A 256 4.40 -14.78 15.63
CA GLU A 256 4.17 -16.19 15.94
C GLU A 256 4.95 -17.01 14.90
N GLY A 257 6.09 -17.56 15.29
CA GLY A 257 7.02 -18.24 14.37
C GLY A 257 6.36 -19.37 13.56
N ASP A 258 5.40 -20.07 14.16
CA ASP A 258 4.63 -21.11 13.48
C ASP A 258 3.73 -20.56 12.38
N ILE A 259 3.11 -19.38 12.56
CA ILE A 259 2.26 -18.75 11.56
C ILE A 259 3.08 -18.28 10.37
N GLN A 260 4.21 -17.63 10.62
CA GLN A 260 5.14 -17.20 9.56
C GLN A 260 5.61 -18.41 8.74
N LYS A 261 6.09 -19.49 9.39
CA LYS A 261 6.52 -20.73 8.71
C LYS A 261 5.39 -21.38 7.89
N LYS A 262 4.18 -21.43 8.44
CA LYS A 262 3.01 -21.97 7.73
C LYS A 262 2.66 -21.13 6.48
N ALA A 263 2.78 -19.81 6.56
CA ALA A 263 2.60 -18.94 5.42
C ALA A 263 3.71 -19.17 4.37
N GLU A 264 4.98 -19.19 4.77
CA GLU A 264 6.14 -19.46 3.91
C GLU A 264 6.01 -20.81 3.18
N SER A 265 5.58 -21.87 3.89
CA SER A 265 5.42 -23.21 3.32
C SER A 265 4.41 -23.26 2.16
N VAL A 266 3.41 -22.38 2.15
CA VAL A 266 2.48 -22.24 1.04
C VAL A 266 3.17 -21.64 -0.18
N PHE A 267 3.99 -20.60 0.01
CA PHE A 267 4.70 -19.93 -1.09
C PHE A 267 5.82 -20.80 -1.70
N GLN A 268 6.33 -21.75 -0.95
CA GLN A 268 7.33 -22.73 -1.41
C GLN A 268 6.73 -23.88 -2.26
N ARG A 269 5.40 -23.95 -2.43
CA ARG A 269 4.75 -25.00 -3.19
C ARG A 269 5.10 -24.92 -4.67
N PRO A 270 5.49 -26.05 -5.30
CA PRO A 270 5.67 -26.08 -6.75
C PRO A 270 4.39 -25.67 -7.48
N ASN A 271 4.54 -24.91 -8.55
CA ASN A 271 3.44 -24.45 -9.40
C ASN A 271 2.36 -23.60 -8.71
N LEU A 272 2.66 -23.02 -7.53
CA LEU A 272 1.76 -22.05 -6.91
C LEU A 272 1.56 -20.84 -7.80
N LEU A 273 2.64 -20.31 -8.36
CA LEU A 273 2.66 -19.16 -9.26
C LEU A 273 2.72 -19.60 -10.72
N PRO A 274 2.15 -18.80 -11.66
CA PRO A 274 1.99 -19.21 -13.06
C PRO A 274 3.29 -19.47 -13.82
N ASP A 275 4.34 -18.72 -13.52
CA ASP A 275 5.66 -18.83 -14.14
C ASP A 275 6.77 -18.42 -13.16
N ASP A 276 8.01 -18.34 -13.62
CA ASP A 276 9.20 -18.07 -12.80
C ASP A 276 9.42 -16.58 -12.49
N LYS A 277 8.77 -15.65 -13.20
CA LYS A 277 8.89 -14.20 -13.02
C LYS A 277 7.77 -13.58 -12.19
N VAL A 278 6.58 -14.20 -12.18
CA VAL A 278 5.46 -13.72 -11.38
C VAL A 278 5.84 -13.65 -9.91
N GLN A 279 5.58 -12.52 -9.30
CA GLN A 279 5.75 -12.28 -7.88
C GLN A 279 4.40 -12.34 -7.15
N SER A 280 4.44 -12.61 -5.86
CA SER A 280 3.29 -12.52 -4.99
C SER A 280 3.74 -12.04 -3.61
N ALA A 281 2.87 -11.31 -2.94
CA ALA A 281 3.11 -10.84 -1.59
C ALA A 281 1.90 -11.08 -0.70
N LEU A 282 2.16 -11.26 0.59
CA LEU A 282 1.12 -11.45 1.60
C LEU A 282 1.47 -10.65 2.86
N ALA A 283 0.47 -9.93 3.38
CA ALA A 283 0.46 -9.43 4.74
C ALA A 283 -0.69 -10.08 5.51
N LEU A 284 -0.39 -10.72 6.63
CA LEU A 284 -1.34 -11.40 7.50
C LEU A 284 -1.30 -10.78 8.91
N LEU A 285 -2.45 -10.33 9.38
CA LEU A 285 -2.65 -9.64 10.66
C LEU A 285 -3.58 -10.44 11.57
N GLU A 286 -3.42 -10.31 12.86
CA GLU A 286 -4.48 -10.59 13.81
C GLU A 286 -5.50 -9.44 13.77
N SER A 287 -6.76 -9.76 13.46
CA SER A 287 -7.78 -8.73 13.16
C SER A 287 -8.10 -7.82 14.34
N GLU A 288 -8.08 -8.35 15.56
CA GLU A 288 -8.45 -7.64 16.79
C GLU A 288 -7.36 -6.65 17.22
N THR A 289 -6.09 -7.05 17.11
CA THR A 289 -4.94 -6.28 17.62
C THR A 289 -4.25 -5.44 16.55
N GLY A 290 -4.37 -5.82 15.27
CA GLY A 290 -3.60 -5.24 14.18
C GLY A 290 -2.15 -5.73 14.12
N GLY A 291 -1.75 -6.63 15.03
CA GLY A 291 -0.41 -7.22 15.06
C GLY A 291 -0.13 -8.07 13.82
N ILE A 292 1.01 -7.84 13.21
CA ILE A 292 1.46 -8.58 12.02
C ILE A 292 1.88 -9.99 12.46
N LYS A 293 1.31 -11.02 11.84
CA LYS A 293 1.60 -12.43 12.14
C LYS A 293 2.45 -13.10 11.07
N ALA A 294 2.36 -12.63 9.83
CA ALA A 294 3.24 -13.07 8.74
C ALA A 294 3.39 -12.01 7.65
N LEU A 295 4.59 -11.94 7.09
CA LEU A 295 4.93 -11.14 5.92
C LEU A 295 5.65 -12.00 4.90
N ILE A 296 5.17 -12.00 3.67
CA ILE A 296 5.83 -12.61 2.50
C ILE A 296 6.01 -11.51 1.45
N GLY A 297 7.24 -11.11 1.22
CA GLY A 297 7.57 -9.99 0.32
C GLY A 297 7.89 -10.39 -1.12
N GLY A 298 7.81 -11.66 -1.46
CA GLY A 298 8.08 -12.17 -2.80
C GLY A 298 8.04 -13.68 -2.88
N ARG A 299 8.31 -14.22 -4.07
CA ARG A 299 8.42 -15.67 -4.33
C ARG A 299 9.47 -16.33 -3.45
N GLU A 300 10.62 -15.67 -3.32
CA GLU A 300 11.80 -16.14 -2.60
C GLU A 300 12.38 -15.01 -1.78
N TYR A 301 12.98 -15.35 -0.65
CA TYR A 301 13.75 -14.42 0.15
C TYR A 301 15.22 -14.54 -0.26
N LEU A 302 15.69 -13.65 -1.10
CA LEU A 302 17.02 -13.72 -1.69
C LEU A 302 18.06 -12.85 -0.98
N THR A 303 17.63 -11.73 -0.37
CA THR A 303 18.54 -10.73 0.20
C THR A 303 17.97 -10.21 1.52
N ARG A 304 18.81 -10.11 2.54
CA ARG A 304 18.47 -9.45 3.81
C ARG A 304 18.11 -8.00 3.55
N ARG A 305 16.98 -7.55 4.15
CA ARG A 305 16.45 -6.19 4.00
C ARG A 305 16.23 -5.79 2.52
N GLY A 306 16.06 -6.78 1.65
CA GLY A 306 15.68 -6.56 0.27
C GLY A 306 14.24 -6.05 0.13
N PHE A 307 13.84 -5.78 -1.11
CA PHE A 307 12.50 -5.23 -1.38
C PHE A 307 11.38 -6.14 -0.89
N ASN A 308 10.64 -5.67 0.10
CA ASN A 308 9.51 -6.37 0.67
C ASN A 308 8.20 -5.89 0.01
N ARG A 309 7.69 -6.65 -0.96
CA ARG A 309 6.45 -6.30 -1.69
C ARG A 309 5.21 -6.28 -0.79
N ALA A 310 5.24 -6.92 0.39
CA ALA A 310 4.13 -6.85 1.32
C ALA A 310 3.97 -5.45 1.95
N THR A 311 5.05 -4.69 2.06
CA THR A 311 5.11 -3.43 2.80
C THR A 311 5.52 -2.23 1.94
N GLN A 312 6.39 -2.43 0.95
CA GLN A 312 7.00 -1.36 0.15
C GLN A 312 6.40 -1.22 -1.26
N LEU A 313 5.76 -2.30 -1.78
CA LEU A 313 5.10 -2.24 -3.08
C LEU A 313 3.90 -1.31 -3.04
N MET A 314 3.83 -0.40 -4.01
CA MET A 314 2.70 0.51 -4.19
C MET A 314 2.02 0.22 -5.53
N ARG A 315 0.86 -0.44 -5.49
CA ARG A 315 0.08 -0.83 -6.67
C ARG A 315 -1.38 -0.46 -6.53
N GLN A 316 -2.06 -0.27 -7.65
CA GLN A 316 -3.49 0.01 -7.64
C GLN A 316 -4.27 -1.24 -7.16
N PRO A 317 -5.12 -1.11 -6.13
CA PRO A 317 -5.86 -2.24 -5.57
C PRO A 317 -7.06 -2.67 -6.43
N GLY A 318 -7.43 -1.87 -7.42
CA GLY A 318 -8.62 -2.14 -8.22
C GLY A 318 -9.88 -2.24 -7.35
N SER A 319 -10.78 -3.13 -7.73
CA SER A 319 -12.06 -3.35 -7.02
C SER A 319 -11.94 -3.75 -5.54
N ALA A 320 -10.76 -4.10 -5.04
CA ALA A 320 -10.54 -4.33 -3.61
C ALA A 320 -10.65 -3.03 -2.79
N PHE A 321 -10.60 -1.86 -3.42
CA PHE A 321 -10.78 -0.57 -2.75
C PHE A 321 -12.25 -0.14 -2.58
N LYS A 322 -13.20 -0.75 -3.29
CA LYS A 322 -14.63 -0.43 -3.20
C LYS A 322 -15.21 -0.48 -1.77
N PRO A 323 -14.88 -1.48 -0.93
CA PRO A 323 -15.30 -1.51 0.46
C PRO A 323 -14.87 -0.27 1.24
N VAL A 324 -13.65 0.22 0.98
CA VAL A 324 -13.04 1.38 1.65
C VAL A 324 -13.71 2.69 1.20
N ALA A 325 -13.69 2.96 -0.11
CA ALA A 325 -14.05 4.28 -0.64
C ALA A 325 -15.56 4.45 -0.93
N VAL A 326 -16.31 3.33 -1.08
CA VAL A 326 -17.70 3.40 -1.52
C VAL A 326 -18.66 2.85 -0.48
N TYR A 327 -18.49 1.58 -0.08
CA TYR A 327 -19.51 0.90 0.70
C TYR A 327 -19.46 1.23 2.19
N ALA A 328 -18.28 1.37 2.81
CA ALA A 328 -18.19 1.77 4.22
C ALA A 328 -18.79 3.17 4.44
N PRO A 329 -18.44 4.21 3.67
CA PRO A 329 -19.07 5.52 3.83
C PRO A 329 -20.57 5.51 3.49
N ALA A 330 -21.04 4.65 2.57
CA ALA A 330 -22.46 4.51 2.30
C ALA A 330 -23.20 3.92 3.51
N PHE A 331 -22.65 2.90 4.17
CA PHE A 331 -23.25 2.29 5.36
C PHE A 331 -23.26 3.26 6.56
N GLU A 332 -22.24 4.13 6.69
CA GLU A 332 -22.27 5.24 7.67
C GLU A 332 -23.44 6.22 7.43
N LEU A 333 -23.92 6.32 6.20
CA LEU A 333 -25.11 7.10 5.80
C LEU A 333 -26.42 6.30 5.86
N ASN A 334 -26.44 5.19 6.62
CA ASN A 334 -27.62 4.32 6.79
C ASN A 334 -28.09 3.56 5.54
N TYR A 335 -27.26 3.47 4.47
CA TYR A 335 -27.51 2.47 3.45
C TYR A 335 -27.40 1.07 4.09
N ARG A 336 -28.15 0.11 3.53
CA ARG A 336 -28.16 -1.28 3.99
C ARG A 336 -27.67 -2.21 2.88
N ALA A 337 -27.37 -3.45 3.24
CA ALA A 337 -26.99 -4.47 2.28
C ALA A 337 -28.05 -4.71 1.19
N ASP A 338 -29.32 -4.55 1.54
CA ASP A 338 -30.49 -4.68 0.67
C ASP A 338 -30.93 -3.37 -0.01
N SER A 339 -30.30 -2.24 0.29
CA SER A 339 -30.55 -0.97 -0.41
C SER A 339 -30.31 -1.14 -1.90
N VAL A 340 -31.28 -0.67 -2.69
CA VAL A 340 -31.26 -0.79 -4.16
C VAL A 340 -30.46 0.36 -4.75
N ILE A 341 -29.55 0.03 -5.65
CA ILE A 341 -28.71 0.95 -6.41
C ILE A 341 -28.78 0.61 -7.91
N SER A 342 -28.51 1.58 -8.77
CA SER A 342 -28.64 1.40 -10.21
C SER A 342 -27.33 0.96 -10.86
N ASP A 343 -27.37 -0.15 -11.58
CA ASP A 343 -26.30 -0.67 -12.47
C ASP A 343 -26.73 -0.50 -13.93
N THR A 344 -26.95 0.76 -14.35
CA THR A 344 -27.25 1.15 -15.74
C THR A 344 -26.16 2.07 -16.28
N PRO A 345 -26.01 2.27 -17.59
CA PRO A 345 -25.04 3.19 -18.15
C PRO A 345 -24.96 4.51 -17.39
N PHE A 346 -23.76 4.97 -17.09
CA PHE A 346 -23.51 6.13 -16.23
C PHE A 346 -22.33 6.94 -16.74
N LYS A 347 -22.50 8.26 -16.80
CA LYS A 347 -21.46 9.18 -17.25
C LYS A 347 -21.49 10.45 -16.41
N VAL A 348 -20.32 10.92 -16.01
CA VAL A 348 -20.13 12.22 -15.34
C VAL A 348 -18.98 12.95 -16.01
N GLY A 349 -19.27 14.05 -16.68
CA GLY A 349 -18.30 14.75 -17.52
C GLY A 349 -17.76 13.83 -18.62
N SER A 350 -16.46 13.64 -18.68
CA SER A 350 -15.80 12.70 -19.60
C SER A 350 -15.65 11.27 -19.02
N TYR A 351 -15.91 11.06 -17.74
CA TYR A 351 -15.72 9.78 -17.08
C TYR A 351 -16.95 8.88 -17.27
N GLU A 352 -16.73 7.71 -17.86
CA GLU A 352 -17.76 6.73 -18.19
C GLU A 352 -17.30 5.32 -17.76
N PRO A 353 -17.64 4.88 -16.54
CA PRO A 353 -17.23 3.58 -16.05
C PRO A 353 -18.00 2.43 -16.71
N HIS A 354 -17.32 1.32 -16.96
CA HIS A 354 -17.90 0.10 -17.52
C HIS A 354 -17.78 -1.07 -16.51
N ASN A 355 -18.73 -2.00 -16.59
CA ASN A 355 -18.62 -3.26 -15.89
C ASN A 355 -17.66 -4.20 -16.64
N SER A 356 -16.89 -5.01 -15.91
CA SER A 356 -15.86 -5.87 -16.49
C SER A 356 -16.41 -6.94 -17.46
N ASP A 357 -17.70 -7.28 -17.35
CA ASP A 357 -18.40 -8.20 -18.26
C ASP A 357 -19.18 -7.49 -19.39
N GLY A 358 -19.10 -6.15 -19.44
CA GLY A 358 -19.82 -5.31 -20.41
C GLY A 358 -21.33 -5.24 -20.23
N ASN A 359 -21.90 -5.92 -19.20
CA ASN A 359 -23.34 -6.01 -18.99
C ASN A 359 -23.82 -5.05 -17.89
N PHE A 360 -25.11 -4.68 -17.96
CA PHE A 360 -25.81 -3.88 -16.97
C PHE A 360 -27.02 -4.66 -16.45
N TYR A 361 -27.22 -4.64 -15.12
CA TYR A 361 -28.27 -5.45 -14.46
C TYR A 361 -29.42 -4.62 -13.88
N GLY A 362 -29.48 -3.34 -14.21
CA GLY A 362 -30.58 -2.45 -13.80
C GLY A 362 -30.55 -2.12 -12.31
N GLN A 363 -31.65 -2.34 -11.62
CA GLN A 363 -31.75 -2.13 -10.18
C GLN A 363 -31.26 -3.37 -9.44
N ILE A 364 -30.19 -3.24 -8.64
CA ILE A 364 -29.59 -4.32 -7.86
C ILE A 364 -29.39 -3.88 -6.42
N THR A 365 -29.26 -4.82 -5.51
CA THR A 365 -28.93 -4.50 -4.11
C THR A 365 -27.42 -4.20 -3.97
N ILE A 366 -27.04 -3.46 -2.91
CA ILE A 366 -25.61 -3.26 -2.57
C ILE A 366 -24.93 -4.61 -2.38
N ARG A 367 -25.58 -5.59 -1.72
CA ARG A 367 -25.08 -6.96 -1.60
C ARG A 367 -24.70 -7.56 -2.95
N THR A 368 -25.60 -7.50 -3.92
CA THR A 368 -25.36 -7.99 -5.29
C THR A 368 -24.20 -7.25 -5.96
N ALA A 369 -24.14 -5.92 -5.77
CA ALA A 369 -23.07 -5.10 -6.32
C ALA A 369 -21.69 -5.46 -5.74
N VAL A 370 -21.60 -5.75 -4.44
CA VAL A 370 -20.37 -6.23 -3.77
C VAL A 370 -20.03 -7.65 -4.21
N GLN A 371 -21.00 -8.55 -4.20
CA GLN A 371 -20.86 -9.97 -4.54
C GLN A 371 -20.27 -10.17 -5.94
N TRP A 372 -20.77 -9.42 -6.92
CA TRP A 372 -20.35 -9.50 -8.32
C TRP A 372 -19.42 -8.35 -8.73
N SER A 373 -18.99 -7.54 -7.77
CA SER A 373 -18.01 -6.47 -8.00
C SER A 373 -18.42 -5.46 -9.09
N ARG A 374 -19.70 -5.03 -9.14
CA ARG A 374 -20.23 -4.13 -10.17
C ARG A 374 -19.53 -2.77 -10.10
N ASN A 375 -18.94 -2.33 -11.22
CA ASN A 375 -18.20 -1.07 -11.29
C ASN A 375 -19.14 0.13 -11.33
N VAL A 376 -20.10 0.09 -12.26
CA VAL A 376 -20.98 1.23 -12.53
C VAL A 376 -21.85 1.56 -11.31
N ALA A 377 -22.40 0.53 -10.67
CA ALA A 377 -23.18 0.70 -9.44
C ALA A 377 -22.35 1.31 -8.31
N ALA A 378 -21.09 0.89 -8.15
CA ALA A 378 -20.18 1.42 -7.14
C ALA A 378 -19.84 2.89 -7.38
N VAL A 379 -19.46 3.26 -8.62
CA VAL A 379 -19.12 4.65 -8.97
C VAL A 379 -20.33 5.57 -8.83
N ARG A 380 -21.50 5.12 -9.25
CA ARG A 380 -22.75 5.87 -9.08
C ARG A 380 -23.07 6.10 -7.62
N LEU A 381 -22.89 5.08 -6.78
CA LEU A 381 -23.10 5.20 -5.32
C LEU A 381 -22.12 6.22 -4.73
N LEU A 382 -20.81 6.15 -5.07
CA LEU A 382 -19.81 7.12 -4.63
C LEU A 382 -20.19 8.55 -5.04
N ASN A 383 -20.61 8.73 -6.30
CA ASN A 383 -21.09 10.04 -6.78
C ASN A 383 -22.31 10.54 -5.99
N THR A 384 -23.20 9.64 -5.60
CA THR A 384 -24.42 9.98 -4.85
C THR A 384 -24.12 10.38 -3.40
N ILE A 385 -23.23 9.66 -2.73
CA ILE A 385 -22.87 9.94 -1.32
C ILE A 385 -21.85 11.06 -1.19
N GLY A 386 -21.17 11.43 -2.30
CA GLY A 386 -20.11 12.43 -2.35
C GLY A 386 -18.71 11.80 -2.26
N ILE A 387 -17.80 12.23 -3.14
CA ILE A 387 -16.42 11.74 -3.26
C ILE A 387 -15.65 11.98 -1.94
N ASP A 388 -15.84 13.14 -1.31
CA ASP A 388 -15.17 13.52 -0.07
C ASP A 388 -15.36 12.49 1.06
N ARG A 389 -16.55 11.91 1.17
CA ARG A 389 -16.82 10.88 2.19
C ARG A 389 -16.01 9.60 1.96
N GLY A 390 -15.84 9.22 0.70
CA GLY A 390 -14.97 8.10 0.33
C GLY A 390 -13.51 8.40 0.61
N PHE A 391 -13.08 9.60 0.29
CA PHE A 391 -11.72 10.09 0.51
C PHE A 391 -11.38 10.14 2.02
N GLU A 392 -12.23 10.74 2.83
CA GLU A 392 -12.08 10.81 4.28
C GLU A 392 -12.09 9.42 4.95
N MET A 393 -12.96 8.51 4.49
CA MET A 393 -12.99 7.15 5.01
C MET A 393 -11.68 6.42 4.70
N ALA A 394 -11.14 6.56 3.50
CA ALA A 394 -9.86 5.98 3.14
C ALA A 394 -8.72 6.54 4.00
N GLN A 395 -8.69 7.86 4.24
CA GLN A 395 -7.70 8.47 5.14
C GLN A 395 -7.82 7.94 6.58
N LYS A 396 -9.05 7.81 7.11
CA LYS A 396 -9.29 7.22 8.44
C LYS A 396 -8.82 5.78 8.54
N LEU A 397 -8.86 5.03 7.43
CA LEU A 397 -8.38 3.66 7.31
C LEU A 397 -6.87 3.57 6.95
N GLY A 398 -6.12 4.67 7.09
CA GLY A 398 -4.66 4.71 7.03
C GLY A 398 -4.05 4.88 5.64
N PHE A 399 -4.84 5.24 4.62
CA PHE A 399 -4.30 5.51 3.29
C PHE A 399 -3.81 6.96 3.15
N GLU A 400 -2.61 7.12 2.59
CA GLU A 400 -2.03 8.41 2.24
C GLU A 400 -2.44 8.79 0.83
N LEU A 401 -3.58 9.49 0.70
CA LEU A 401 -4.12 9.94 -0.56
C LEU A 401 -3.67 11.36 -0.89
N THR A 402 -3.53 11.65 -2.17
CA THR A 402 -3.28 12.99 -2.71
C THR A 402 -4.60 13.64 -3.17
N GLU A 403 -4.61 14.95 -3.42
CA GLU A 403 -5.81 15.61 -3.94
C GLU A 403 -6.23 15.09 -5.34
N ASP A 404 -5.29 14.56 -6.13
CA ASP A 404 -5.59 13.92 -7.43
C ASP A 404 -6.41 12.62 -7.26
N ASP A 405 -6.33 11.98 -6.09
CA ASP A 405 -7.14 10.81 -5.75
C ASP A 405 -8.59 11.17 -5.39
N ARG A 406 -8.91 12.46 -5.19
CA ARG A 406 -10.25 12.95 -4.86
C ARG A 406 -11.14 12.99 -6.11
N CYS A 407 -11.35 11.84 -6.70
CA CYS A 407 -12.11 11.66 -7.94
C CYS A 407 -12.91 10.35 -7.94
N LEU A 408 -13.83 10.19 -8.91
CA LEU A 408 -14.67 8.98 -9.00
C LEU A 408 -13.88 7.69 -9.28
N ALA A 409 -12.71 7.79 -9.91
CA ALA A 409 -11.84 6.63 -10.18
C ALA A 409 -11.34 5.97 -8.89
N MET A 410 -11.17 6.74 -7.79
CA MET A 410 -10.86 6.21 -6.46
C MET A 410 -11.83 5.11 -6.04
N GLY A 411 -13.12 5.23 -6.37
CA GLY A 411 -14.14 4.22 -6.07
C GLY A 411 -13.88 2.85 -6.73
N LEU A 412 -13.02 2.79 -7.74
CA LEU A 412 -12.58 1.56 -8.40
C LEU A 412 -11.12 1.21 -8.07
N GLY A 413 -10.48 1.94 -7.17
CA GLY A 413 -9.08 1.76 -6.79
C GLY A 413 -8.07 2.35 -7.79
N GLY A 414 -8.51 3.29 -8.64
CA GLY A 414 -7.61 4.11 -9.44
C GLY A 414 -6.97 5.17 -8.55
N LEU A 415 -5.77 4.89 -8.03
CA LEU A 415 -5.03 5.74 -7.10
C LEU A 415 -3.72 6.19 -7.72
N THR A 416 -3.29 7.41 -7.43
CA THR A 416 -2.06 8.02 -7.96
C THR A 416 -0.82 7.21 -7.60
N LYS A 417 -0.63 6.93 -6.30
CA LYS A 417 0.52 6.15 -5.81
C LYS A 417 0.24 4.65 -5.69
N GLY A 418 -1.04 4.26 -5.59
CA GLY A 418 -1.42 2.90 -5.22
C GLY A 418 -1.32 2.63 -3.72
N VAL A 419 -1.31 1.36 -3.33
CA VAL A 419 -1.30 0.89 -1.93
C VAL A 419 -0.47 -0.39 -1.78
N SER A 420 -0.01 -0.67 -0.55
CA SER A 420 0.66 -1.92 -0.23
C SER A 420 -0.32 -2.99 0.29
N PRO A 421 0.06 -4.29 0.21
CA PRO A 421 -0.69 -5.36 0.87
C PRO A 421 -0.91 -5.10 2.36
N LEU A 422 0.09 -4.58 3.07
CA LEU A 422 -0.03 -4.28 4.50
C LEU A 422 -1.08 -3.21 4.78
N GLN A 423 -1.13 -2.13 4.00
CA GLN A 423 -2.16 -1.10 4.12
C GLN A 423 -3.55 -1.67 3.86
N MET A 424 -3.71 -2.50 2.83
CA MET A 424 -4.99 -3.14 2.53
C MET A 424 -5.44 -4.10 3.63
N ALA A 425 -4.53 -4.90 4.20
CA ALA A 425 -4.83 -5.78 5.32
C ALA A 425 -5.27 -4.97 6.56
N GLY A 426 -4.57 -3.88 6.90
CA GLY A 426 -4.92 -2.98 8.01
C GLY A 426 -6.32 -2.36 7.87
N ALA A 427 -6.66 -1.90 6.67
CA ALA A 427 -7.99 -1.34 6.40
C ALA A 427 -9.11 -2.39 6.55
N TYR A 428 -8.88 -3.61 6.08
CA TYR A 428 -9.87 -4.70 6.18
C TYR A 428 -9.97 -5.27 7.60
N ALA A 429 -8.92 -5.21 8.40
CA ALA A 429 -8.97 -5.57 9.81
C ALA A 429 -9.99 -4.70 10.57
N ALA A 430 -10.15 -3.43 10.20
CA ALA A 430 -11.18 -2.57 10.78
C ALA A 430 -12.61 -3.06 10.48
N PHE A 431 -12.86 -3.73 9.34
CA PHE A 431 -14.16 -4.36 9.07
C PHE A 431 -14.37 -5.62 9.91
N ALA A 432 -13.29 -6.33 10.24
CA ALA A 432 -13.35 -7.57 11.02
C ALA A 432 -13.56 -7.32 12.53
N ASN A 433 -12.94 -6.26 13.08
CA ASN A 433 -12.87 -5.97 14.52
C ASN A 433 -13.92 -4.96 15.04
N GLY A 434 -14.97 -4.69 14.28
CA GLY A 434 -16.04 -3.79 14.73
C GLY A 434 -15.81 -2.31 14.46
N GLY A 435 -14.90 -1.94 13.56
CA GLY A 435 -14.73 -0.56 13.08
C GLY A 435 -13.58 0.22 13.69
N VAL A 436 -12.64 -0.46 14.33
CA VAL A 436 -11.44 0.15 14.91
C VAL A 436 -10.26 -0.01 13.97
N TYR A 437 -9.71 1.09 13.47
CA TYR A 437 -8.47 1.05 12.72
C TYR A 437 -7.27 1.07 13.66
N ILE A 438 -6.46 0.04 13.53
CA ILE A 438 -5.18 -0.10 14.21
C ILE A 438 -4.12 -0.11 13.12
N LYS A 439 -3.16 0.81 13.19
CA LYS A 439 -2.05 0.80 12.24
C LYS A 439 -1.30 -0.52 12.40
N PRO A 440 -1.16 -1.34 11.33
CA PRO A 440 -0.42 -2.59 11.43
C PRO A 440 0.97 -2.38 12.01
N TYR A 441 1.38 -3.25 12.92
CA TYR A 441 2.67 -3.16 13.62
C TYR A 441 3.26 -4.56 13.83
N ALA A 442 4.59 -4.61 13.82
CA ALA A 442 5.33 -5.81 14.19
C ALA A 442 5.93 -5.71 15.60
N ILE A 443 6.15 -4.49 16.11
CA ILE A 443 6.74 -4.23 17.41
C ILE A 443 5.66 -3.85 18.41
N ASP A 444 5.44 -4.70 19.43
CA ASP A 444 4.51 -4.40 20.51
C ASP A 444 5.10 -3.36 21.47
N TYR A 445 6.33 -3.63 21.96
CA TYR A 445 7.06 -2.65 22.76
C TYR A 445 8.57 -2.88 22.67
N ILE A 446 9.35 -1.86 23.07
CA ILE A 446 10.81 -1.92 23.14
C ILE A 446 11.25 -1.54 24.54
N GLU A 447 12.12 -2.38 25.13
CA GLU A 447 12.84 -2.09 26.37
C GLU A 447 14.30 -1.69 26.07
N ASP A 448 14.85 -0.83 26.89
CA ASP A 448 16.28 -0.56 26.89
C ASP A 448 17.08 -1.64 27.67
N ALA A 449 18.39 -1.48 27.74
CA ALA A 449 19.27 -2.43 28.43
C ALA A 449 18.94 -2.56 29.94
N ASP A 450 18.36 -1.53 30.54
CA ASP A 450 17.97 -1.48 31.95
C ASP A 450 16.57 -2.07 32.19
N GLY A 451 15.87 -2.48 31.13
CA GLY A 451 14.51 -3.05 31.18
C GLY A 451 13.40 -1.99 31.25
N GLN A 452 13.72 -0.72 30.97
CA GLN A 452 12.71 0.33 30.89
C GLN A 452 12.03 0.31 29.52
N VAL A 453 10.69 0.31 29.50
CA VAL A 453 9.92 0.43 28.23
C VAL A 453 10.08 1.82 27.67
N ILE A 454 10.74 1.92 26.49
CA ILE A 454 11.00 3.19 25.78
C ILE A 454 10.06 3.41 24.59
N TYR A 455 9.34 2.40 24.18
CA TYR A 455 8.33 2.47 23.13
C TYR A 455 7.22 1.45 23.38
N ARG A 456 6.00 1.83 23.06
CA ARG A 456 4.85 0.93 22.93
C ARG A 456 4.01 1.37 21.74
N HIS A 457 3.49 0.40 20.97
CA HIS A 457 2.68 0.72 19.82
C HIS A 457 1.40 1.50 20.24
N PRO A 458 0.92 2.45 19.42
CA PRO A 458 -0.28 3.25 19.74
C PRO A 458 -1.57 2.43 19.68
N GLU A 459 -2.54 2.75 20.54
CA GLU A 459 -3.86 2.16 20.50
C GLU A 459 -4.63 2.48 19.19
N GLY A 460 -5.56 1.61 18.85
CA GLY A 460 -6.44 1.77 17.69
C GLY A 460 -7.46 2.92 17.88
N LYS A 461 -7.97 3.42 16.76
CA LYS A 461 -8.96 4.50 16.72
C LYS A 461 -10.26 4.01 16.08
N PRO A 462 -11.43 4.21 16.71
CA PRO A 462 -12.70 3.99 16.04
C PRO A 462 -12.83 4.89 14.80
N VAL A 463 -13.10 4.28 13.64
CA VAL A 463 -13.18 4.99 12.34
C VAL A 463 -14.53 4.85 11.68
N MET A 464 -15.32 3.87 12.11
CA MET A 464 -16.69 3.65 11.67
C MET A 464 -17.54 3.02 12.79
N MET A 465 -18.87 3.08 12.65
CA MET A 465 -19.77 2.43 13.60
C MET A 465 -19.64 0.90 13.54
N PRO A 466 -19.78 0.19 14.67
CA PRO A 466 -19.80 -1.28 14.68
C PRO A 466 -20.87 -1.88 13.75
N ALA A 467 -22.01 -1.21 13.60
CA ALA A 467 -23.08 -1.61 12.66
C ALA A 467 -22.61 -1.57 11.20
N THR A 468 -21.81 -0.56 10.84
CA THR A 468 -21.19 -0.43 9.51
C THR A 468 -20.21 -1.57 9.25
N ALA A 469 -19.31 -1.84 10.19
CA ALA A 469 -18.36 -2.95 10.11
C ALA A 469 -19.07 -4.32 9.97
N ASN A 470 -20.13 -4.57 10.75
CA ASN A 470 -20.94 -5.78 10.67
C ASN A 470 -21.66 -5.92 9.32
N THR A 471 -22.21 -4.82 8.79
CA THR A 471 -22.84 -4.82 7.46
C THR A 471 -21.80 -5.08 6.37
N MET A 472 -20.60 -4.48 6.49
CA MET A 472 -19.50 -4.73 5.58
C MET A 472 -19.05 -6.19 5.60
N LYS A 473 -18.87 -6.77 6.78
CA LYS A 473 -18.55 -8.19 6.98
C LYS A 473 -19.57 -9.09 6.26
N ASP A 474 -20.86 -8.82 6.44
CA ASP A 474 -21.94 -9.60 5.84
C ASP A 474 -21.95 -9.52 4.30
N VAL A 475 -21.78 -8.33 3.70
CA VAL A 475 -21.73 -8.22 2.23
C VAL A 475 -20.44 -8.79 1.64
N LEU A 476 -19.29 -8.68 2.34
CA LEU A 476 -18.03 -9.29 1.92
C LEU A 476 -18.07 -10.82 2.02
N ARG A 477 -18.82 -11.37 3.00
CA ARG A 477 -19.07 -12.80 3.08
C ARG A 477 -19.84 -13.31 1.84
N SER A 478 -20.80 -12.54 1.33
CA SER A 478 -21.52 -12.93 0.12
C SER A 478 -20.63 -13.02 -1.13
N ALA A 479 -19.56 -12.20 -1.20
CA ALA A 479 -18.60 -12.25 -2.30
C ALA A 479 -17.75 -13.55 -2.27
N VAL A 480 -17.55 -14.13 -1.07
CA VAL A 480 -16.82 -15.40 -0.91
C VAL A 480 -17.78 -16.60 -1.02
N SER A 481 -18.98 -16.55 -0.44
CA SER A 481 -19.89 -17.68 -0.43
C SER A 481 -20.52 -18.03 -1.79
N GLY A 482 -20.58 -17.07 -2.72
CA GLY A 482 -21.20 -17.30 -4.03
C GLY A 482 -20.93 -16.19 -5.04
N GLY A 483 -19.83 -15.42 -4.86
CA GLY A 483 -19.45 -14.32 -5.73
C GLY A 483 -18.05 -14.46 -6.34
N THR A 484 -17.43 -13.33 -6.65
CA THR A 484 -16.14 -13.27 -7.33
C THR A 484 -14.98 -13.88 -6.55
N GLY A 485 -15.10 -13.97 -5.21
CA GLY A 485 -14.05 -14.47 -4.30
C GLY A 485 -14.24 -15.90 -3.82
N TYR A 486 -15.10 -16.71 -4.45
CA TYR A 486 -15.48 -18.04 -3.95
C TYR A 486 -14.30 -18.97 -3.65
N ARG A 487 -13.17 -18.84 -4.36
CA ARG A 487 -11.97 -19.64 -4.14
C ARG A 487 -11.24 -19.35 -2.83
N ALA A 488 -11.56 -18.23 -2.18
CA ALA A 488 -10.97 -17.84 -0.89
C ALA A 488 -11.66 -18.51 0.31
N GLY A 489 -12.80 -19.17 0.12
CA GLY A 489 -13.57 -19.80 1.20
C GLY A 489 -12.77 -20.87 1.92
N VAL A 490 -12.63 -20.76 3.25
CA VAL A 490 -11.98 -21.76 4.10
C VAL A 490 -13.04 -22.70 4.67
N TYR A 491 -12.84 -24.00 4.48
CA TYR A 491 -13.83 -25.00 4.91
C TYR A 491 -14.12 -24.92 6.42
N GLY A 492 -15.40 -24.82 6.75
CA GLY A 492 -15.88 -24.73 8.14
C GLY A 492 -15.59 -23.41 8.85
N ILE A 493 -14.98 -22.41 8.15
CA ILE A 493 -14.63 -21.12 8.74
C ILE A 493 -15.31 -20.00 7.96
N GLU A 494 -15.98 -19.11 8.69
CA GLU A 494 -16.57 -17.91 8.10
C GLU A 494 -15.46 -17.08 7.44
N THR A 495 -15.59 -16.86 6.14
CA THR A 495 -14.61 -16.10 5.35
C THR A 495 -15.31 -14.98 4.61
N ALA A 496 -14.78 -13.78 4.72
CA ALA A 496 -15.26 -12.59 4.03
C ALA A 496 -14.10 -11.93 3.27
N GLY A 497 -14.38 -11.32 2.13
CA GLY A 497 -13.28 -10.69 1.37
C GLY A 497 -13.72 -10.13 0.02
N LYS A 498 -12.79 -9.52 -0.66
CA LYS A 498 -12.99 -8.84 -1.94
C LYS A 498 -11.82 -9.07 -2.88
N THR A 499 -12.15 -9.33 -4.13
CA THR A 499 -11.21 -9.40 -5.24
C THR A 499 -10.88 -8.02 -5.77
N GLY A 500 -9.64 -7.82 -6.20
CA GLY A 500 -9.18 -6.67 -6.98
C GLY A 500 -8.48 -7.14 -8.25
N THR A 501 -8.59 -6.38 -9.31
CA THR A 501 -7.91 -6.63 -10.58
C THR A 501 -7.73 -5.29 -11.27
N THR A 502 -6.54 -5.04 -11.81
CA THR A 502 -6.23 -3.87 -12.61
C THR A 502 -5.89 -4.30 -14.03
N GLU A 503 -6.39 -3.57 -15.01
CA GLU A 503 -6.14 -3.84 -16.42
C GLU A 503 -4.68 -3.52 -16.79
N LEU A 504 -4.24 -4.07 -17.92
CA LEU A 504 -2.96 -3.69 -18.52
C LEU A 504 -2.95 -2.22 -18.88
N PRO A 505 -1.80 -1.52 -18.79
CA PRO A 505 -1.68 -0.13 -19.22
C PRO A 505 -1.98 0.01 -20.72
N ASP A 506 -2.69 1.08 -21.11
CA ASP A 506 -2.89 1.41 -22.53
C ASP A 506 -1.60 1.99 -23.13
N THR A 507 -0.64 1.14 -23.35
CA THR A 507 0.63 1.48 -24.01
C THR A 507 0.81 0.67 -25.28
N ALA A 508 1.75 1.09 -26.14
CA ALA A 508 2.05 0.38 -27.38
C ALA A 508 2.49 -1.09 -27.12
N VAL A 509 3.12 -1.35 -25.97
CA VAL A 509 3.59 -2.68 -25.57
C VAL A 509 2.42 -3.64 -25.38
N PHE A 510 1.35 -3.21 -24.71
CA PHE A 510 0.22 -4.07 -24.32
C PHE A 510 -1.00 -3.96 -25.22
N ARG A 511 -0.96 -3.08 -26.23
CA ARG A 511 -2.08 -2.88 -27.15
C ARG A 511 -2.51 -4.17 -27.85
N GLY A 512 -3.80 -4.47 -27.75
CA GLY A 512 -4.41 -5.68 -28.33
C GLY A 512 -4.24 -6.94 -27.51
N LEU A 513 -3.63 -6.88 -26.33
CA LEU A 513 -3.59 -7.98 -25.37
C LEU A 513 -4.80 -7.92 -24.44
N SER A 514 -5.26 -9.08 -24.00
CA SER A 514 -6.29 -9.23 -22.96
C SER A 514 -5.64 -9.83 -21.72
N GLY A 515 -5.48 -9.03 -20.67
CA GLY A 515 -4.84 -9.47 -19.44
C GLY A 515 -4.88 -8.38 -18.36
N ASN A 516 -4.12 -8.60 -17.31
CA ASN A 516 -4.14 -7.77 -16.10
C ASN A 516 -2.70 -7.40 -15.69
N LYS A 517 -2.57 -6.26 -15.04
CA LYS A 517 -1.31 -5.82 -14.42
C LYS A 517 -1.18 -6.40 -13.01
N ASP A 518 -2.23 -6.25 -12.19
CA ASP A 518 -2.25 -6.68 -10.80
C ASP A 518 -3.51 -7.49 -10.50
N ALA A 519 -3.38 -8.47 -9.63
CA ALA A 519 -4.48 -9.24 -9.10
C ALA A 519 -4.39 -9.30 -7.57
N TRP A 520 -5.53 -9.05 -6.89
CA TRP A 520 -5.62 -8.92 -5.45
C TRP A 520 -6.73 -9.77 -4.86
N PHE A 521 -6.48 -10.31 -3.69
CA PHE A 521 -7.54 -10.74 -2.79
C PHE A 521 -7.26 -10.21 -1.38
N VAL A 522 -8.22 -9.52 -0.80
CA VAL A 522 -8.15 -9.02 0.57
C VAL A 522 -9.35 -9.54 1.32
N GLY A 523 -9.12 -10.17 2.46
CA GLY A 523 -10.19 -10.79 3.20
C GLY A 523 -9.81 -11.14 4.62
N PHE A 524 -10.77 -11.66 5.36
CA PHE A 524 -10.59 -12.02 6.76
C PHE A 524 -11.45 -13.22 7.16
N THR A 525 -11.01 -13.87 8.21
CA THR A 525 -11.69 -14.87 9.01
C THR A 525 -12.03 -14.27 10.38
N PRO A 526 -12.66 -14.97 11.31
CA PRO A 526 -12.91 -14.41 12.64
C PRO A 526 -11.67 -13.93 13.40
N ARG A 527 -10.49 -14.52 13.15
CA ARG A 527 -9.25 -14.17 13.85
C ARG A 527 -8.26 -13.37 13.00
N TYR A 528 -8.12 -13.70 11.72
CA TYR A 528 -7.04 -13.18 10.89
C TYR A 528 -7.55 -12.43 9.68
N THR A 529 -6.87 -11.34 9.34
CA THR A 529 -7.05 -10.58 8.09
C THR A 529 -5.79 -10.70 7.24
N ALA A 530 -5.97 -10.95 5.94
CA ALA A 530 -4.82 -10.95 5.02
C ALA A 530 -5.14 -10.27 3.68
N ALA A 531 -4.09 -9.68 3.11
CA ALA A 531 -4.07 -9.19 1.74
C ALA A 531 -3.03 -9.96 0.94
N VAL A 532 -3.44 -10.47 -0.22
CA VAL A 532 -2.59 -11.16 -1.19
C VAL A 532 -2.57 -10.34 -2.46
N TRP A 533 -1.36 -10.03 -2.93
CA TRP A 533 -1.09 -9.44 -4.24
C TRP A 533 -0.36 -10.45 -5.13
N LEU A 534 -0.65 -10.40 -6.43
CA LEU A 534 -0.01 -11.16 -7.50
C LEU A 534 0.23 -10.22 -8.68
N GLY A 535 1.44 -10.24 -9.24
CA GLY A 535 1.82 -9.43 -10.39
C GLY A 535 3.25 -9.67 -10.84
N TYR A 536 3.67 -8.94 -11.84
CA TYR A 536 5.06 -8.84 -12.25
C TYR A 536 5.67 -7.56 -11.71
N ASP A 537 6.96 -7.57 -11.45
CA ASP A 537 7.71 -6.32 -11.29
C ASP A 537 7.70 -5.55 -12.61
N GLU A 538 7.73 -4.22 -12.55
CA GLU A 538 7.63 -3.36 -13.75
C GLU A 538 8.67 -3.74 -14.84
N LYS A 539 9.89 -4.07 -14.41
CA LYS A 539 11.00 -4.46 -15.30
C LYS A 539 10.77 -5.78 -16.05
N ASP A 540 9.93 -6.66 -15.49
CA ASP A 540 9.65 -8.00 -16.02
C ASP A 540 8.38 -8.04 -16.87
N MET A 541 7.62 -6.93 -16.92
CA MET A 541 6.39 -6.81 -17.70
C MET A 541 6.68 -6.54 -19.19
N ASP A 542 6.22 -7.44 -20.04
CA ASP A 542 6.29 -7.30 -21.49
C ASP A 542 5.09 -8.02 -22.18
N ARG A 543 5.15 -8.17 -23.51
CA ARG A 543 4.09 -8.85 -24.26
C ARG A 543 3.94 -10.35 -23.96
N GLN A 544 4.89 -10.97 -23.31
CA GLN A 544 4.86 -12.39 -22.92
C GLN A 544 4.59 -12.53 -21.41
N HIS A 545 4.96 -11.53 -20.61
CA HIS A 545 4.88 -11.54 -19.16
C HIS A 545 3.87 -10.51 -18.67
N TYR A 546 2.61 -10.94 -18.59
CA TYR A 546 1.49 -10.20 -17.99
C TYR A 546 0.49 -11.21 -17.38
N LEU A 547 -0.32 -10.75 -16.43
CA LEU A 547 -1.25 -11.66 -15.78
C LEU A 547 -2.44 -12.01 -16.68
N THR A 548 -2.73 -13.30 -16.77
CA THR A 548 -4.03 -13.82 -17.25
C THR A 548 -4.96 -14.19 -16.08
N SER A 549 -4.45 -14.09 -14.84
CA SER A 549 -5.17 -14.40 -13.61
C SER A 549 -5.91 -13.17 -13.06
N TYR A 550 -7.08 -13.40 -12.47
CA TYR A 550 -7.88 -12.41 -11.78
C TYR A 550 -7.75 -12.58 -10.26
N GLY A 551 -8.11 -11.56 -9.48
CA GLY A 551 -8.11 -11.60 -8.02
C GLY A 551 -8.91 -12.77 -7.42
N GLY A 552 -9.97 -13.21 -8.09
CA GLY A 552 -10.77 -14.37 -7.72
C GLY A 552 -10.13 -15.73 -8.03
N ASN A 553 -8.99 -15.77 -8.69
CA ASN A 553 -8.27 -16.99 -9.04
C ASN A 553 -7.09 -17.23 -8.07
N LYS A 554 -5.84 -17.01 -8.52
CA LYS A 554 -4.64 -17.32 -7.72
C LYS A 554 -4.54 -16.53 -6.40
N PRO A 555 -4.79 -15.20 -6.32
CA PRO A 555 -4.73 -14.52 -5.04
C PRO A 555 -5.75 -15.07 -4.03
N ALA A 556 -6.98 -15.36 -4.45
CA ALA A 556 -8.00 -15.96 -3.60
C ALA A 556 -7.63 -17.39 -3.16
N GLU A 557 -7.02 -18.18 -4.05
CA GLU A 557 -6.50 -19.52 -3.74
C GLU A 557 -5.35 -19.45 -2.72
N ILE A 558 -4.37 -18.55 -2.91
CA ILE A 558 -3.26 -18.35 -1.98
C ILE A 558 -3.79 -17.94 -0.60
N PHE A 559 -4.71 -16.98 -0.54
CA PHE A 559 -5.38 -16.59 0.71
C PHE A 559 -5.97 -17.80 1.42
N ARG A 560 -6.77 -18.63 0.72
CA ARG A 560 -7.38 -19.84 1.28
C ARG A 560 -6.34 -20.83 1.80
N LEU A 561 -5.29 -21.09 1.02
CA LEU A 561 -4.23 -22.03 1.40
C LEU A 561 -3.49 -21.57 2.65
N VAL A 562 -3.14 -20.28 2.73
CA VAL A 562 -2.48 -19.71 3.92
C VAL A 562 -3.42 -19.77 5.12
N MET A 563 -4.66 -19.29 4.99
CA MET A 563 -5.60 -19.30 6.11
C MET A 563 -5.91 -20.72 6.60
N ALA A 564 -6.11 -21.68 5.69
CA ALA A 564 -6.34 -23.08 6.05
C ALA A 564 -5.15 -23.66 6.81
N ASN A 565 -3.93 -23.42 6.33
CA ASN A 565 -2.71 -23.92 6.99
C ASN A 565 -2.51 -23.28 8.37
N VAL A 566 -2.68 -21.96 8.47
CA VAL A 566 -2.55 -21.22 9.73
C VAL A 566 -3.59 -21.67 10.76
N MET A 567 -4.84 -21.89 10.32
CA MET A 567 -5.96 -22.27 11.19
C MET A 567 -6.09 -23.79 11.38
N GLY A 568 -5.18 -24.59 10.82
CA GLY A 568 -5.15 -26.06 11.02
C GLY A 568 -6.26 -26.81 10.26
N VAL A 569 -6.81 -26.23 9.18
CA VAL A 569 -7.81 -26.89 8.33
C VAL A 569 -7.12 -27.77 7.29
N SER A 570 -7.42 -29.08 7.31
CA SER A 570 -6.83 -30.04 6.36
C SER A 570 -7.29 -29.78 4.92
N GLU A 571 -6.34 -29.78 3.98
CA GLU A 571 -6.65 -29.64 2.55
C GLU A 571 -7.49 -30.77 1.98
N SER A 572 -7.44 -31.96 2.55
CA SER A 572 -8.28 -33.09 2.13
C SER A 572 -9.77 -32.78 2.22
N MET A 573 -10.17 -31.85 3.08
CA MET A 573 -11.57 -31.40 3.21
C MET A 573 -12.09 -30.64 1.98
N TYR A 574 -11.19 -30.06 1.16
CA TYR A 574 -11.58 -29.37 -0.08
C TYR A 574 -11.81 -30.30 -1.26
N TYR A 575 -11.25 -31.51 -1.20
CA TYR A 575 -11.35 -32.49 -2.28
C TYR A 575 -12.46 -33.53 -2.04
N SER A 576 -13.08 -33.55 -0.85
CA SER A 576 -14.11 -34.51 -0.48
C SER A 576 -15.52 -34.16 -0.93
N GLY A 577 -15.68 -33.41 -2.04
CA GLY A 577 -16.96 -33.41 -2.78
C GLY A 577 -17.86 -32.19 -2.73
N ALA A 578 -17.42 -31.03 -2.30
CA ALA A 578 -18.18 -29.80 -2.59
C ALA A 578 -17.83 -29.33 -4.02
N ALA A 579 -18.58 -29.76 -5.00
CA ALA A 579 -18.53 -29.12 -6.32
C ALA A 579 -18.77 -27.62 -6.15
N PRO A 580 -18.00 -26.73 -6.83
CA PRO A 580 -18.28 -25.30 -6.83
C PRO A 580 -19.72 -25.10 -7.28
N PRO A 581 -20.47 -24.15 -6.68
CA PRO A 581 -21.82 -23.87 -7.10
C PRO A 581 -21.78 -23.64 -8.62
N LYS A 582 -22.53 -24.46 -9.37
CA LYS A 582 -22.69 -24.25 -10.79
C LYS A 582 -23.15 -22.82 -10.97
N LYS A 583 -22.54 -22.08 -11.89
CA LYS A 583 -23.10 -20.83 -12.38
C LYS A 583 -24.51 -21.15 -12.86
N GLU A 584 -25.51 -20.93 -12.02
CA GLU A 584 -26.90 -20.86 -12.49
C GLU A 584 -26.94 -19.70 -13.46
N ASN A 585 -27.19 -19.99 -14.70
CA ASN A 585 -27.36 -18.98 -15.73
C ASN A 585 -28.52 -18.09 -15.27
N ASP A 586 -28.27 -16.82 -14.99
CA ASP A 586 -29.30 -15.83 -14.66
C ASP A 586 -30.41 -15.74 -15.74
N LYS A 587 -30.18 -16.33 -16.91
CA LYS A 587 -31.19 -16.53 -17.96
C LYS A 587 -32.30 -17.50 -17.55
N GLU A 588 -32.03 -18.52 -16.73
CA GLU A 588 -33.05 -19.46 -16.26
C GLU A 588 -33.94 -18.83 -15.16
N LYS A 589 -33.35 -18.07 -14.24
CA LYS A 589 -34.16 -17.33 -13.23
C LYS A 589 -34.99 -16.21 -13.83
N ALA A 590 -34.50 -15.53 -14.87
CA ALA A 590 -35.27 -14.53 -15.61
C ALA A 590 -36.39 -15.17 -16.46
N ALA A 591 -36.21 -16.43 -16.92
CA ALA A 591 -37.25 -17.19 -17.61
C ALA A 591 -38.30 -17.74 -16.65
N GLU A 592 -37.91 -18.21 -15.45
CA GLU A 592 -38.84 -18.64 -14.40
C GLU A 592 -39.64 -17.47 -13.79
N ALA A 593 -39.00 -16.28 -13.60
CA ALA A 593 -39.72 -15.09 -13.15
C ALA A 593 -40.75 -14.61 -14.19
N LYS A 594 -40.42 -14.63 -15.49
CA LYS A 594 -41.35 -14.31 -16.57
C LYS A 594 -42.45 -15.38 -16.72
N GLY A 595 -42.15 -16.66 -16.49
CA GLY A 595 -43.12 -17.75 -16.47
C GLY A 595 -44.07 -17.69 -15.30
N ALA A 596 -43.64 -17.20 -14.13
CA ALA A 596 -44.47 -17.00 -12.94
C ALA A 596 -45.40 -15.78 -13.07
N GLU A 597 -44.93 -14.72 -13.77
CA GLU A 597 -45.78 -13.55 -14.03
C GLU A 597 -46.83 -13.82 -15.11
N GLN A 598 -46.54 -14.64 -16.13
CA GLN A 598 -47.52 -15.09 -17.13
C GLN A 598 -48.57 -16.08 -16.55
N LYS A 599 -48.20 -16.92 -15.55
CA LYS A 599 -49.15 -17.77 -14.86
C LYS A 599 -50.07 -16.99 -13.93
N LYS A 600 -49.64 -15.91 -13.30
CA LYS A 600 -50.48 -15.04 -12.48
C LYS A 600 -51.49 -14.22 -13.33
N THR A 601 -51.14 -13.87 -14.55
CA THR A 601 -52.03 -13.13 -15.47
C THR A 601 -53.07 -14.04 -16.14
N THR A 602 -52.82 -15.35 -16.24
CA THR A 602 -53.79 -16.31 -16.83
C THR A 602 -54.76 -16.87 -15.82
N GLU A 603 -54.46 -16.85 -14.51
CA GLU A 603 -55.40 -17.26 -13.46
C GLU A 603 -56.42 -16.16 -13.06
N THR A 604 -56.18 -14.89 -13.45
CA THR A 604 -57.09 -13.76 -13.12
C THR A 604 -58.12 -13.48 -14.22
N THR A 605 -58.06 -14.20 -15.37
CA THR A 605 -59.00 -13.99 -16.50
C THR A 605 -59.96 -15.16 -16.75
N GLY A 606 -60.01 -16.15 -15.87
CA GLY A 606 -60.76 -17.40 -16.10
C GLY A 606 -61.92 -17.66 -15.16
N VAL A 607 -62.60 -16.65 -14.58
CA VAL A 607 -63.89 -16.88 -13.87
C VAL A 607 -64.77 -15.66 -14.08
N LYS A 608 -65.71 -15.75 -15.01
CA LYS A 608 -67.11 -15.24 -14.92
C LYS A 608 -67.82 -15.35 -16.27
N GLN A 609 -68.50 -16.43 -16.45
CA GLN A 609 -69.78 -16.46 -17.14
C GLN A 609 -70.62 -17.56 -16.48
N GLU A 610 -71.51 -17.14 -15.58
CA GLU A 610 -72.78 -17.79 -15.41
C GLU A 610 -73.82 -16.75 -14.99
N LYS A 611 -74.94 -16.82 -15.71
CA LYS A 611 -76.13 -15.99 -15.58
C LYS A 611 -76.89 -16.31 -14.28
N GLN A 612 -77.51 -15.33 -13.67
CA GLN A 612 -79.00 -15.35 -13.53
C GLN A 612 -79.52 -14.06 -12.90
N GLU A 613 -80.66 -13.76 -13.35
CA GLU A 613 -81.62 -12.69 -13.26
C GLU A 613 -82.21 -12.40 -11.83
N ASP A 614 -82.80 -11.23 -11.80
CA ASP A 614 -83.96 -10.81 -10.99
C ASP A 614 -83.75 -10.12 -9.62
N GLY A 615 -84.28 -8.87 -9.60
CA GLY A 615 -84.98 -8.39 -8.42
C GLY A 615 -84.63 -6.99 -7.92
N VAL A 616 -85.15 -5.96 -8.63
CA VAL A 616 -85.91 -4.79 -8.13
C VAL A 616 -85.75 -4.41 -6.66
N LYS A 617 -85.25 -3.21 -6.37
CA LYS A 617 -85.96 -2.03 -5.74
C LYS A 617 -84.95 -1.03 -5.18
N THR A 618 -85.08 0.19 -5.71
CA THR A 618 -84.72 1.46 -5.05
C THR A 618 -85.66 1.70 -3.86
N PRO A 619 -85.48 2.61 -2.91
CA PRO A 619 -85.12 4.03 -3.11
C PRO A 619 -84.28 4.73 -2.03
N GLN A 620 -83.69 5.84 -2.45
CA GLN A 620 -83.73 7.22 -1.93
C GLN A 620 -83.26 7.60 -0.52
N ASP A 621 -82.53 8.70 -0.58
CA ASP A 621 -82.40 9.84 0.36
C ASP A 621 -81.13 9.79 1.24
N GLY A 622 -80.35 10.82 1.36
CA GLY A 622 -80.49 12.25 1.07
C GLY A 622 -79.37 13.01 1.79
N LYS A 623 -79.06 14.14 1.21
CA LYS A 623 -78.50 15.35 1.85
C LYS A 623 -77.01 15.36 2.25
N GLU A 624 -76.24 16.16 1.48
CA GLU A 624 -75.86 17.59 1.73
C GLU A 624 -75.19 17.80 3.07
N THR A 625 -73.98 18.42 3.11
CA THR A 625 -73.61 19.80 2.90
C THR A 625 -72.16 20.05 3.13
N ASN A 626 -71.57 20.82 2.24
CA ASN A 626 -70.94 22.14 2.36
C ASN A 626 -69.49 22.23 2.86
N THR A 627 -68.67 22.64 1.88
CA THR A 627 -67.86 23.87 1.81
C THR A 627 -67.05 24.33 3.02
N THR A 628 -65.76 24.52 2.85
CA THR A 628 -65.22 25.89 2.75
C THR A 628 -63.78 25.90 2.22
N LYS A 629 -63.59 26.70 1.15
CA LYS A 629 -62.31 27.23 0.68
C LYS A 629 -61.77 28.25 1.67
N THR A 630 -60.47 28.37 1.81
CA THR A 630 -59.84 29.68 2.02
C THR A 630 -58.45 29.71 1.36
N GLU A 631 -58.37 30.47 0.27
CA GLU A 631 -57.15 31.09 -0.25
C GLU A 631 -56.76 32.23 0.66
N VAL A 632 -55.46 32.44 0.89
CA VAL A 632 -54.90 33.78 1.10
C VAL A 632 -53.51 33.86 0.43
N LYS A 633 -53.39 34.88 -0.36
CA LYS A 633 -52.27 35.37 -1.16
C LYS A 633 -51.19 36.06 -0.35
N GLU A 634 -49.97 36.07 -0.98
CA GLU A 634 -49.00 37.18 -1.15
C GLU A 634 -48.50 37.94 0.08
N GLN A 635 -47.15 38.03 0.23
CA GLN A 635 -46.40 39.21 -0.26
C GLN A 635 -44.89 39.04 -0.01
N THR A 636 -44.14 39.33 -1.08
CA THR A 636 -42.77 39.77 -1.24
C THR A 636 -42.19 40.67 -0.16
N GLU A 637 -40.91 40.49 0.18
CA GLU A 637 -39.93 41.60 0.27
C GLU A 637 -38.47 41.12 0.07
N VAL A 638 -37.85 41.76 -0.90
CA VAL A 638 -36.44 41.73 -1.27
C VAL A 638 -35.68 42.63 -0.30
N LYS A 639 -34.55 42.18 0.23
CA LYS A 639 -33.44 43.11 0.62
C LYS A 639 -32.09 42.51 0.24
N ASP A 640 -31.57 43.14 -0.77
CA ASP A 640 -30.19 43.24 -1.25
C ASP A 640 -29.27 43.79 -0.13
N ASN A 641 -28.09 43.19 0.08
CA ASN A 641 -26.97 43.89 0.66
C ASN A 641 -25.63 43.26 0.21
N THR A 642 -25.14 43.82 -0.85
CA THR A 642 -23.75 43.79 -1.30
C THR A 642 -22.80 44.38 -0.24
N ILE A 643 -21.75 43.67 0.15
CA ILE A 643 -20.50 44.28 0.65
C ILE A 643 -19.30 43.59 -0.02
N LYS A 644 -18.52 44.42 -0.72
CA LYS A 644 -17.27 44.13 -1.41
C LYS A 644 -16.08 43.92 -0.44
N PRO A 645 -14.95 43.36 -0.92
CA PRO A 645 -13.82 42.90 -0.10
C PRO A 645 -12.80 43.99 0.18
N LYS A 646 -12.01 43.82 1.22
CA LYS A 646 -10.74 44.52 1.45
C LYS A 646 -9.61 43.52 1.64
N THR A 647 -8.66 43.56 0.71
CA THR A 647 -7.26 43.23 0.89
C THR A 647 -6.56 44.34 1.68
N PRO A 648 -5.38 44.14 2.31
CA PRO A 648 -4.18 43.64 1.68
C PRO A 648 -3.72 42.27 2.17
#